data_18b994c85092fabbb5d2c12cafbf1e72
#
_entry.id   18b994c85092fabbb5d2c12cafbf1e72
#
_cell.length_a   1.000
_cell.length_b   1.000
_cell.length_c   1.000
_cell.angle_alpha   90.00
_cell.angle_beta   90.00
_cell.angle_gamma   90.00
#
_symmetry.space_group_name_H-M   'P 1'
#
loop_
_entity.id
_entity.type
_entity.pdbx_description
1 polymer ?
#
loop_
_entity_poly.entity_id
_entity_poly.type
_entity_poly.pdbx_seq_one_letter_code
_entity_poly.pdbx_strand_id
1 'polypeptide(L)'
;MLKKFTFFILSLVLNTNIFGIQDSLSNDSLTPSESVVFESKINDFDYTLFKNYEDSKSGYSELSWSNKLKGNYTLTISQNNEKVQSLSISDTITSVKIDSLKENLFYTIEFSNNSRIEKKAFNFHTIAPTVFAHTGTKGKEEAGELRWAGNFETLAANGYKDVIVAYTKAIHKNDSIFNWNLEVVNATKLKLKLEDLNGADKYVFKVGFPKTRNVEKAKASILNKENPDIIWSKSSTLKTKRSWGIMKLLILIGALGFFIFGMKLMSEGLQKAAGSKLRSILGSITSNRVKGVFSGFFITGIVQSSSATTVITVSLVNAGLLTLVQSAGIMMGANIGTTITGWLISLFGFKVSLSAYSLVLIAFAFPMMFFKTDKIKAWAQTIIGFAILFWGLDELKHAVPELDENSTIVEFFTRFKDITLLGPLMFVMLGALVTVVVQSSSAAMALTLTLVANGVIPFEVAAAMILGENIGTTITAEIASMVGNVHAKRSARIHSLFNVIGVVWMVLLIPFVLPFVVDILNNLGVINGNPFEATEQGRAIAPMALAGFHTFFNLANVLLLIWFVPQIVNMAIRQVKSKGDADEEFKLDYIGTGMVETPELSLLEARKEVAKFGKITSKMNGFVRSLMTEKDKKVKTKLYNKIQKYEEITDRVEIEITDYLTKVSSKEISSDTSIKVRSMVSITNDLERIGDVFYQMAKSIERKEEEKIWFTPEQRLRLDGMFKLIDEAFEIMTHNLNSDYGSVSMNAANEKEAEINRMRDDLKKMHFENLESKDYNVKSGMIYNNLFSSLERVGDHIINVSEAISGKI
;
A
#
# COMPACT_ATOMS: atom_id res chain seq x y z
N MET A 1 10.87 10.92 -9.87
CA MET A 1 11.33 9.71 -9.17
C MET A 1 10.24 8.64 -9.02
N LEU A 2 9.01 9.00 -8.61
CA LEU A 2 7.90 8.03 -8.46
C LEU A 2 7.58 7.24 -9.74
N LYS A 3 7.50 7.89 -10.93
CA LYS A 3 7.24 7.21 -12.21
C LYS A 3 8.30 6.19 -12.62
N LYS A 4 9.56 6.36 -12.22
CA LYS A 4 10.64 5.39 -12.48
C LYS A 4 10.64 4.23 -11.48
N PHE A 5 10.15 4.46 -10.26
CA PHE A 5 10.05 3.44 -9.21
C PHE A 5 8.86 2.50 -9.45
N THR A 6 7.73 3.03 -9.90
CA THR A 6 6.56 2.22 -10.29
C THR A 6 6.89 1.30 -11.48
N PHE A 7 7.72 1.78 -12.42
CA PHE A 7 8.18 0.97 -13.54
C PHE A 7 9.16 -0.12 -13.11
N PHE A 8 9.98 0.13 -12.09
CA PHE A 8 10.92 -0.85 -11.53
C PHE A 8 10.19 -1.97 -10.76
N ILE A 9 9.15 -1.65 -9.99
CA ILE A 9 8.35 -2.66 -9.29
C ILE A 9 7.49 -3.46 -10.28
N LEU A 10 6.93 -2.83 -11.32
CA LEU A 10 6.25 -3.55 -12.38
C LEU A 10 7.22 -4.46 -13.16
N SER A 11 8.49 -4.05 -13.35
CA SER A 11 9.52 -4.86 -13.99
C SER A 11 10.01 -6.00 -13.08
N LEU A 12 10.02 -5.82 -11.74
CA LEU A 12 10.37 -6.89 -10.80
C LEU A 12 9.26 -7.97 -10.74
N VAL A 13 8.00 -7.58 -10.76
CA VAL A 13 6.84 -8.50 -10.80
C VAL A 13 6.73 -9.17 -12.19
N LEU A 14 7.17 -8.50 -13.26
CA LEU A 14 7.21 -9.08 -14.60
C LEU A 14 8.50 -9.88 -14.88
N ASN A 15 9.62 -9.60 -14.19
CA ASN A 15 10.91 -10.28 -14.39
C ASN A 15 11.12 -11.55 -13.54
N THR A 16 10.22 -11.89 -12.61
CA THR A 16 10.22 -13.22 -11.98
C THR A 16 9.80 -14.34 -12.96
N ASN A 17 9.51 -14.00 -14.22
CA ASN A 17 9.27 -14.95 -15.31
C ASN A 17 10.48 -15.17 -16.23
N ILE A 18 11.69 -14.67 -15.92
CA ILE A 18 12.88 -14.81 -16.77
C ILE A 18 13.98 -15.63 -16.08
N PHE A 19 13.61 -16.74 -15.46
CA PHE A 19 14.58 -17.82 -15.26
C PHE A 19 13.87 -19.16 -15.42
N GLY A 20 14.04 -19.73 -16.59
CA GLY A 20 13.65 -21.09 -16.90
C GLY A 20 12.66 -21.19 -18.05
N ILE A 21 13.20 -21.68 -19.15
CA ILE A 21 12.57 -22.20 -20.36
C ILE A 21 12.57 -21.20 -21.53
N GLN A 22 13.74 -21.01 -22.11
CA GLN A 22 13.88 -20.95 -23.55
C GLN A 22 13.61 -22.38 -24.07
N ASP A 23 12.37 -22.66 -24.38
CA ASP A 23 12.03 -23.70 -25.34
C ASP A 23 11.09 -23.11 -26.35
N SER A 24 11.56 -23.16 -27.57
CA SER A 24 11.02 -22.67 -28.80
C SER A 24 9.50 -22.87 -28.90
N LEU A 25 8.77 -21.75 -28.83
CA LEU A 25 7.44 -21.67 -29.42
C LEU A 25 7.64 -21.45 -30.93
N SER A 26 7.78 -22.53 -31.69
CA SER A 26 7.40 -22.52 -33.09
C SER A 26 5.87 -22.51 -33.16
N ASN A 27 5.32 -21.41 -33.68
CA ASN A 27 3.95 -21.39 -34.20
C ASN A 27 3.86 -22.34 -35.39
N ASP A 28 3.64 -23.59 -35.16
CA ASP A 28 3.20 -24.50 -36.16
C ASP A 28 1.69 -24.67 -36.06
N SER A 29 1.02 -24.10 -37.05
CA SER A 29 -0.34 -24.43 -37.44
C SER A 29 -0.42 -25.94 -37.67
N LEU A 30 -0.99 -26.66 -36.70
CA LEU A 30 -1.23 -28.12 -36.80
C LEU A 30 -2.11 -28.39 -38.02
N THR A 31 -1.50 -28.90 -39.04
CA THR A 31 -2.21 -29.55 -40.18
C THR A 31 -2.69 -30.93 -39.72
N PRO A 32 -3.82 -31.46 -40.26
CA PRO A 32 -4.48 -32.68 -39.74
C PRO A 32 -3.73 -34.00 -40.00
N SER A 33 -2.45 -33.99 -40.28
CA SER A 33 -1.67 -35.20 -40.61
C SER A 33 -0.43 -35.33 -39.72
N GLU A 34 -0.59 -35.47 -38.40
CA GLU A 34 0.54 -35.90 -37.54
C GLU A 34 0.56 -37.44 -37.39
N SER A 35 1.64 -38.05 -37.89
CA SER A 35 1.95 -39.45 -37.70
C SER A 35 2.36 -39.70 -36.23
N VAL A 36 1.72 -40.69 -35.60
CA VAL A 36 2.12 -41.09 -34.23
C VAL A 36 3.30 -42.05 -34.34
N VAL A 37 4.38 -41.70 -33.66
CA VAL A 37 5.63 -42.46 -33.66
C VAL A 37 5.67 -43.31 -32.41
N PHE A 38 5.79 -44.61 -32.54
CA PHE A 38 6.09 -45.53 -31.45
C PHE A 38 7.55 -46.01 -31.56
N GLU A 39 8.32 -45.77 -30.55
CA GLU A 39 9.69 -46.26 -30.43
C GLU A 39 9.70 -47.47 -29.52
N SER A 40 10.25 -48.57 -29.96
CA SER A 40 10.52 -49.75 -29.15
C SER A 40 11.88 -50.32 -29.51
N LYS A 41 12.60 -50.77 -28.50
CA LYS A 41 13.90 -51.43 -28.67
C LYS A 41 13.73 -52.91 -28.49
N ILE A 42 14.09 -53.67 -29.51
CA ILE A 42 14.22 -55.13 -29.42
C ILE A 42 15.67 -55.51 -29.65
N ASN A 43 16.29 -56.24 -28.68
CA ASN A 43 17.68 -56.73 -28.72
C ASN A 43 18.34 -56.56 -30.10
N ASP A 44 19.20 -55.67 -30.35
CA ASP A 44 19.94 -55.39 -31.60
C ASP A 44 19.21 -54.63 -32.74
N PHE A 45 17.89 -54.29 -32.63
CA PHE A 45 17.18 -53.43 -33.54
C PHE A 45 16.48 -52.29 -32.83
N ASP A 46 16.73 -51.08 -33.25
CA ASP A 46 15.85 -49.93 -32.98
C ASP A 46 14.89 -49.81 -34.19
N TYR A 47 13.59 -49.94 -33.93
CA TYR A 47 12.57 -49.72 -34.94
C TYR A 47 11.52 -48.69 -34.48
N THR A 48 10.98 -48.01 -35.49
CA THR A 48 9.94 -47.00 -35.28
C THR A 48 8.71 -47.35 -36.09
N LEU A 49 7.56 -47.44 -35.47
CA LEU A 49 6.30 -47.68 -36.12
C LEU A 49 5.55 -46.37 -36.30
N PHE A 50 5.32 -46.00 -37.59
CA PHE A 50 4.53 -44.83 -37.97
C PHE A 50 3.15 -45.24 -38.45
N LYS A 51 2.12 -44.53 -38.03
CA LYS A 51 0.76 -44.69 -38.52
C LYS A 51 0.30 -43.36 -39.15
N ASN A 52 -0.11 -43.39 -40.39
CA ASN A 52 -0.71 -42.27 -41.09
C ASN A 52 -2.24 -42.43 -41.15
N TYR A 53 -2.97 -41.35 -40.78
CA TYR A 53 -4.46 -41.38 -40.75
C TYR A 53 -5.11 -40.75 -41.96
N GLU A 54 -4.41 -40.58 -43.06
CA GLU A 54 -5.00 -40.09 -44.32
C GLU A 54 -5.79 -41.18 -45.01
N ASP A 55 -7.04 -41.20 -44.85
CA ASP A 55 -8.11 -41.98 -45.52
C ASP A 55 -8.63 -43.26 -44.83
N SER A 56 -9.83 -43.07 -44.31
CA SER A 56 -10.99 -43.98 -44.33
C SER A 56 -10.75 -45.48 -44.50
N LYS A 57 -11.02 -46.26 -43.52
CA LYS A 57 -11.31 -47.71 -43.49
C LYS A 57 -10.17 -48.69 -43.47
N SER A 58 -8.97 -48.40 -43.91
CA SER A 58 -7.82 -49.31 -43.77
C SER A 58 -6.56 -48.49 -43.58
N GLY A 59 -6.00 -48.48 -42.33
CA GLY A 59 -4.74 -47.82 -42.08
C GLY A 59 -3.53 -48.64 -42.55
N TYR A 60 -2.45 -47.92 -42.89
CA TYR A 60 -1.16 -48.57 -43.10
C TYR A 60 -0.25 -48.19 -41.91
N SER A 61 0.70 -49.06 -41.58
CA SER A 61 1.77 -48.80 -40.65
C SER A 61 3.12 -48.91 -41.33
N GLU A 62 4.01 -48.00 -41.08
CA GLU A 62 5.38 -48.08 -41.60
C GLU A 62 6.29 -48.53 -40.46
N LEU A 63 7.01 -49.64 -40.69
CA LEU A 63 8.00 -50.18 -39.77
C LEU A 63 9.37 -49.81 -40.31
N SER A 64 10.15 -49.10 -39.57
CA SER A 64 11.51 -48.73 -39.91
C SER A 64 12.51 -49.20 -38.88
N TRP A 65 13.76 -49.42 -39.28
CA TRP A 65 14.84 -49.84 -38.39
C TRP A 65 16.15 -49.09 -38.70
N SER A 66 16.99 -48.89 -37.69
CA SER A 66 18.19 -48.08 -37.78
C SER A 66 19.41 -48.77 -38.39
N ASN A 67 19.45 -50.13 -38.31
CA ASN A 67 20.58 -50.90 -38.78
C ASN A 67 20.25 -51.71 -40.02
N LYS A 68 21.18 -51.80 -40.98
CA LYS A 68 21.01 -52.66 -42.13
C LYS A 68 20.92 -54.11 -41.73
N LEU A 69 19.91 -54.83 -42.24
CA LEU A 69 19.73 -56.25 -42.04
C LEU A 69 20.85 -57.01 -42.78
N LYS A 70 21.37 -58.09 -42.20
CA LYS A 70 22.33 -58.95 -42.85
C LYS A 70 21.59 -60.12 -43.55
N GLY A 71 21.35 -59.96 -44.85
CA GLY A 71 20.60 -60.94 -45.65
C GLY A 71 19.11 -60.68 -45.82
N ASN A 72 18.42 -61.47 -46.57
CA ASN A 72 16.98 -61.36 -46.83
C ASN A 72 16.18 -61.93 -45.65
N TYR A 73 15.14 -61.19 -45.23
CA TYR A 73 14.22 -61.60 -44.16
C TYR A 73 12.79 -61.70 -44.70
N THR A 74 12.00 -62.61 -44.15
CA THR A 74 10.55 -62.62 -44.30
C THR A 74 9.90 -61.98 -43.05
N LEU A 75 9.16 -60.95 -43.27
CA LEU A 75 8.34 -60.30 -42.24
C LEU A 75 6.94 -60.94 -42.30
N THR A 76 6.55 -61.68 -41.30
CA THR A 76 5.22 -62.26 -41.17
C THR A 76 4.39 -61.49 -40.12
N ILE A 77 3.22 -61.06 -40.53
CA ILE A 77 2.26 -60.37 -39.65
C ILE A 77 1.11 -61.33 -39.38
N SER A 78 0.86 -61.56 -38.10
CA SER A 78 -0.18 -62.50 -37.66
C SER A 78 -1.15 -61.81 -36.72
N GLN A 79 -2.42 -62.21 -36.73
CA GLN A 79 -3.46 -61.83 -35.80
C GLN A 79 -4.04 -63.08 -35.20
N ASN A 80 -4.05 -63.16 -33.83
CA ASN A 80 -4.51 -64.35 -33.12
C ASN A 80 -3.87 -65.68 -33.65
N ASN A 81 -2.58 -65.61 -33.97
CA ASN A 81 -1.80 -66.71 -34.55
C ASN A 81 -2.19 -67.12 -36.00
N GLU A 82 -3.10 -66.46 -36.68
CA GLU A 82 -3.37 -66.56 -38.09
C GLU A 82 -2.54 -65.53 -38.91
N LYS A 83 -1.90 -66.07 -39.97
CA LYS A 83 -1.04 -65.21 -40.79
C LYS A 83 -1.95 -64.30 -41.63
N VAL A 84 -1.74 -62.98 -41.43
CA VAL A 84 -2.46 -61.92 -42.14
C VAL A 84 -1.71 -61.47 -43.38
N GLN A 85 -0.40 -61.26 -43.26
CA GLN A 85 0.46 -60.78 -44.36
C GLN A 85 1.87 -61.34 -44.24
N SER A 86 2.55 -61.53 -45.38
CA SER A 86 3.98 -61.84 -45.39
C SER A 86 4.68 -61.05 -46.50
N LEU A 87 5.78 -60.40 -46.09
CA LEU A 87 6.57 -59.50 -46.94
C LEU A 87 8.02 -59.96 -46.92
N SER A 88 8.62 -60.03 -48.11
CA SER A 88 10.08 -60.32 -48.23
C SER A 88 10.82 -58.99 -48.20
N ILE A 89 11.83 -58.91 -47.28
CA ILE A 89 12.61 -57.71 -46.99
C ILE A 89 14.07 -58.00 -47.42
N SER A 90 14.62 -57.18 -48.29
CA SER A 90 16.04 -57.27 -48.63
C SER A 90 16.90 -56.49 -47.68
N ASP A 91 18.21 -56.79 -47.64
CA ASP A 91 19.21 -56.14 -46.84
C ASP A 91 19.46 -54.67 -47.11
N THR A 92 18.89 -54.14 -48.18
CA THR A 92 18.99 -52.76 -48.59
C THR A 92 17.84 -51.88 -48.09
N ILE A 93 16.77 -52.53 -47.63
CA ILE A 93 15.55 -51.81 -47.21
C ILE A 93 15.66 -51.52 -45.69
N THR A 94 15.41 -50.26 -45.32
CA THR A 94 15.40 -49.86 -43.94
C THR A 94 13.98 -49.52 -43.39
N SER A 95 12.98 -49.58 -44.25
CA SER A 95 11.56 -49.44 -43.85
C SER A 95 10.65 -50.25 -44.76
N VAL A 96 9.50 -50.64 -44.26
CA VAL A 96 8.45 -51.34 -45.03
C VAL A 96 7.10 -50.80 -44.59
N LYS A 97 6.26 -50.59 -45.60
CA LYS A 97 4.86 -50.25 -45.40
C LYS A 97 4.01 -51.52 -45.30
N ILE A 98 3.21 -51.56 -44.23
CA ILE A 98 2.30 -52.67 -43.92
C ILE A 98 0.88 -52.12 -44.14
N ASP A 99 0.23 -52.58 -45.16
CA ASP A 99 -1.13 -52.14 -45.58
C ASP A 99 -2.21 -53.06 -45.03
N SER A 100 -3.48 -52.55 -45.05
CA SER A 100 -4.67 -53.37 -44.78
C SER A 100 -4.79 -53.90 -43.35
N LEU A 101 -4.18 -53.28 -42.39
CA LEU A 101 -4.39 -53.61 -40.99
C LEU A 101 -5.73 -53.03 -40.52
N LYS A 102 -6.49 -53.85 -39.78
CA LYS A 102 -7.74 -53.40 -39.12
C LYS A 102 -7.41 -52.68 -37.81
N GLU A 103 -8.04 -51.55 -37.59
CA GLU A 103 -7.82 -50.76 -36.39
C GLU A 103 -8.26 -51.48 -35.13
N ASN A 104 -7.55 -51.24 -34.04
CA ASN A 104 -7.78 -51.75 -32.70
C ASN A 104 -7.68 -53.29 -32.56
N LEU A 105 -6.92 -53.94 -33.41
CA LEU A 105 -6.59 -55.34 -33.33
C LEU A 105 -5.12 -55.50 -32.95
N PHE A 106 -4.84 -56.60 -32.22
CA PHE A 106 -3.49 -57.01 -31.91
C PHE A 106 -2.89 -57.80 -33.01
N TYR A 107 -1.73 -57.38 -33.49
CA TYR A 107 -0.96 -58.12 -34.50
C TYR A 107 0.40 -58.51 -33.86
N THR A 108 0.89 -59.68 -34.31
CA THR A 108 2.23 -60.15 -33.99
C THR A 108 3.08 -60.02 -35.27
N ILE A 109 4.25 -59.42 -35.14
CA ILE A 109 5.23 -59.30 -36.21
C ILE A 109 6.37 -60.27 -35.94
N GLU A 110 6.72 -61.09 -36.94
CA GLU A 110 7.80 -62.05 -36.85
C GLU A 110 8.76 -61.84 -38.02
N PHE A 111 10.07 -61.75 -37.71
CA PHE A 111 11.15 -61.70 -38.67
C PHE A 111 11.77 -63.07 -38.74
N SER A 112 11.78 -63.69 -39.96
CA SER A 112 12.41 -64.98 -40.17
C SER A 112 13.42 -64.89 -41.31
N ASN A 113 14.56 -65.57 -41.21
CA ASN A 113 15.58 -65.75 -42.24
C ASN A 113 15.83 -67.21 -42.52
N ASN A 114 16.11 -67.61 -43.77
CA ASN A 114 16.32 -68.97 -44.20
C ASN A 114 17.48 -69.72 -43.47
N SER A 115 18.43 -69.03 -42.91
CA SER A 115 19.57 -69.52 -42.18
C SER A 115 19.51 -69.51 -40.65
N ARG A 116 18.59 -68.72 -40.09
CA ARG A 116 18.32 -68.63 -38.64
C ARG A 116 16.86 -68.25 -38.46
N ILE A 117 16.07 -68.97 -37.78
CA ILE A 117 14.72 -68.59 -37.34
C ILE A 117 14.89 -67.73 -36.10
N GLU A 118 15.05 -66.46 -36.22
CA GLU A 118 14.88 -65.51 -35.13
C GLU A 118 13.44 -65.11 -35.07
N LYS A 119 12.62 -65.88 -34.36
CA LYS A 119 11.23 -65.54 -34.03
C LYS A 119 11.29 -64.52 -32.91
N LYS A 120 11.15 -63.27 -33.27
CA LYS A 120 10.85 -62.20 -32.32
C LYS A 120 9.44 -61.71 -32.56
N ALA A 121 8.51 -62.32 -31.81
CA ALA A 121 7.12 -61.87 -31.83
C ALA A 121 6.99 -60.68 -30.85
N PHE A 122 6.41 -59.65 -31.29
CA PHE A 122 6.02 -58.51 -30.46
C PHE A 122 4.62 -58.07 -30.82
N ASN A 123 3.86 -57.74 -29.79
CA ASN A 123 2.49 -57.28 -30.00
C ASN A 123 2.49 -55.79 -30.21
N PHE A 124 1.90 -55.31 -31.29
CA PHE A 124 1.67 -53.90 -31.47
C PHE A 124 0.18 -53.63 -31.74
N HIS A 125 -0.24 -52.45 -31.37
CA HIS A 125 -1.59 -51.99 -31.57
C HIS A 125 -1.62 -51.01 -32.73
N THR A 126 -2.49 -51.20 -33.71
CA THR A 126 -2.57 -50.35 -34.89
C THR A 126 -3.20 -48.99 -34.61
N ILE A 127 -3.86 -48.85 -33.48
CA ILE A 127 -4.35 -47.56 -33.00
C ILE A 127 -3.71 -47.27 -31.66
N ALA A 128 -2.85 -46.28 -31.66
CA ALA A 128 -2.60 -45.55 -30.43
C ALA A 128 -3.56 -44.38 -30.43
N PRO A 129 -4.41 -44.23 -29.41
CA PRO A 129 -5.18 -42.99 -29.28
C PRO A 129 -4.23 -41.84 -29.16
N THR A 130 -4.28 -40.95 -30.13
CA THR A 130 -3.58 -39.68 -30.08
C THR A 130 -4.43 -38.72 -29.20
N VAL A 131 -3.88 -38.28 -28.12
CA VAL A 131 -4.61 -37.48 -27.16
C VAL A 131 -4.08 -36.05 -27.24
N PHE A 132 -4.93 -35.12 -27.59
CA PHE A 132 -4.62 -33.70 -27.63
C PHE A 132 -5.27 -33.00 -26.44
N ALA A 133 -4.48 -32.19 -25.75
CA ALA A 133 -4.99 -31.30 -24.70
C ALA A 133 -5.38 -29.96 -25.30
N HIS A 134 -6.62 -29.57 -25.12
CA HIS A 134 -7.04 -28.19 -25.36
C HIS A 134 -7.32 -27.50 -24.05
N THR A 135 -6.72 -26.32 -23.87
CA THR A 135 -7.21 -25.41 -22.87
C THR A 135 -8.62 -25.03 -23.22
N GLY A 136 -9.52 -25.32 -22.32
CA GLY A 136 -10.95 -25.16 -22.50
C GLY A 136 -11.37 -23.80 -23.00
N THR A 137 -12.56 -23.76 -23.54
CA THR A 137 -13.27 -22.59 -24.04
C THR A 137 -12.97 -21.33 -23.28
N LYS A 138 -12.76 -20.25 -24.00
CA LYS A 138 -12.56 -18.88 -23.53
C LYS A 138 -13.18 -18.62 -22.14
N GLY A 139 -12.32 -18.42 -21.14
CA GLY A 139 -12.72 -17.83 -19.87
C GLY A 139 -12.66 -18.73 -18.61
N LYS A 140 -12.55 -20.04 -18.69
CA LYS A 140 -12.44 -20.89 -17.48
C LYS A 140 -10.98 -21.20 -17.18
N GLU A 141 -10.49 -20.64 -16.08
CA GLU A 141 -9.11 -20.80 -15.64
C GLU A 141 -8.88 -22.15 -14.94
N GLU A 142 -9.95 -22.83 -14.57
CA GLU A 142 -9.98 -24.06 -13.77
C GLU A 142 -10.55 -25.25 -14.52
N ALA A 143 -10.66 -25.16 -15.84
CA ALA A 143 -11.21 -26.23 -16.67
C ALA A 143 -10.33 -26.51 -17.87
N GLY A 144 -10.37 -27.75 -18.32
CA GLY A 144 -9.67 -28.20 -19.50
C GLY A 144 -10.51 -29.15 -20.33
N GLU A 145 -10.23 -29.22 -21.61
CA GLU A 145 -10.84 -30.21 -22.50
C GLU A 145 -9.74 -31.14 -23.00
N LEU A 146 -9.84 -32.42 -22.66
CA LEU A 146 -8.99 -33.45 -23.19
C LEU A 146 -9.60 -33.93 -24.49
N ARG A 147 -8.78 -34.08 -25.54
CA ARG A 147 -9.20 -34.60 -26.82
C ARG A 147 -8.28 -35.74 -27.25
N TRP A 148 -8.86 -36.73 -27.86
CA TRP A 148 -8.11 -37.82 -28.47
C TRP A 148 -8.70 -38.15 -29.83
N ALA A 149 -7.89 -38.75 -30.67
CA ALA A 149 -8.31 -39.22 -31.99
C ALA A 149 -8.36 -40.76 -32.02
N GLY A 150 -9.26 -41.28 -32.82
CA GLY A 150 -9.41 -42.73 -33.06
C GLY A 150 -10.56 -43.01 -34.01
N ASN A 151 -10.59 -44.20 -34.61
CA ASN A 151 -11.72 -44.65 -35.40
C ASN A 151 -12.71 -45.40 -34.50
N PHE A 152 -13.76 -44.70 -34.11
CA PHE A 152 -14.71 -45.17 -33.10
C PHE A 152 -15.73 -46.14 -33.64
N GLU A 153 -16.04 -46.12 -34.93
CA GLU A 153 -16.89 -47.11 -35.55
C GLU A 153 -16.23 -48.52 -35.45
N THR A 154 -14.94 -48.59 -35.70
CA THR A 154 -14.15 -49.82 -35.56
C THR A 154 -13.99 -50.24 -34.12
N LEU A 155 -13.81 -49.30 -33.16
CA LEU A 155 -13.77 -49.62 -31.73
C LEU A 155 -15.09 -50.15 -31.23
N ALA A 156 -16.20 -49.53 -31.59
CA ALA A 156 -17.55 -50.00 -31.25
C ALA A 156 -17.87 -51.35 -31.89
N ALA A 157 -17.50 -51.57 -33.16
CA ALA A 157 -17.65 -52.87 -33.82
C ALA A 157 -16.83 -53.98 -33.15
N ASN A 158 -15.69 -53.63 -32.52
CA ASN A 158 -14.87 -54.58 -31.76
C ASN A 158 -15.28 -54.67 -30.30
N GLY A 159 -16.39 -54.05 -29.87
CA GLY A 159 -16.98 -54.20 -28.54
C GLY A 159 -16.42 -53.22 -27.49
N TYR A 160 -15.65 -52.20 -27.90
CA TYR A 160 -15.20 -51.13 -27.02
C TYR A 160 -16.23 -50.01 -26.99
N LYS A 161 -17.19 -50.08 -26.06
CA LYS A 161 -18.19 -49.01 -25.91
C LYS A 161 -17.65 -47.80 -25.14
N ASP A 162 -16.78 -48.05 -24.19
CA ASP A 162 -16.24 -47.02 -23.27
C ASP A 162 -14.72 -47.14 -23.13
N VAL A 163 -14.09 -46.04 -22.75
CA VAL A 163 -12.65 -45.93 -22.46
C VAL A 163 -12.41 -45.35 -21.09
N ILE A 164 -11.27 -45.64 -20.50
CA ILE A 164 -10.83 -45.02 -19.23
C ILE A 164 -9.89 -43.86 -19.55
N VAL A 165 -10.21 -42.67 -19.06
CA VAL A 165 -9.30 -41.54 -19.07
C VAL A 165 -8.69 -41.42 -17.69
N ALA A 166 -7.37 -41.63 -17.61
CA ALA A 166 -6.60 -41.42 -16.38
C ALA A 166 -5.84 -40.10 -16.46
N TYR A 167 -5.95 -39.26 -15.44
CA TYR A 167 -5.24 -37.97 -15.41
C TYR A 167 -4.72 -37.63 -14.01
N THR A 168 -3.60 -36.87 -13.96
CA THR A 168 -2.98 -36.43 -12.72
C THR A 168 -2.17 -35.16 -12.98
N LYS A 169 -1.75 -34.42 -11.93
CA LYS A 169 -0.81 -33.31 -12.08
C LYS A 169 0.54 -33.83 -12.59
N ALA A 170 1.24 -33.01 -13.41
CA ALA A 170 2.50 -33.39 -14.03
C ALA A 170 3.61 -33.72 -13.02
N ILE A 171 3.57 -33.19 -11.81
CA ILE A 171 4.49 -33.54 -10.70
C ILE A 171 4.33 -34.97 -10.26
N HIS A 172 3.12 -35.54 -10.37
CA HIS A 172 2.77 -36.91 -10.03
C HIS A 172 2.79 -37.87 -11.22
N LYS A 173 3.35 -37.44 -12.36
CA LYS A 173 3.38 -38.25 -13.60
C LYS A 173 4.08 -39.62 -13.45
N ASN A 174 5.03 -39.72 -12.51
CA ASN A 174 5.81 -40.93 -12.23
C ASN A 174 5.16 -41.80 -11.15
N ASP A 175 4.10 -41.31 -10.52
CA ASP A 175 3.35 -42.08 -9.53
C ASP A 175 2.64 -43.25 -10.22
N SER A 176 2.36 -44.28 -9.45
CA SER A 176 1.55 -45.40 -9.95
C SER A 176 0.21 -44.91 -10.47
N ILE A 177 -0.25 -45.46 -11.59
CA ILE A 177 -1.55 -45.19 -12.19
C ILE A 177 -2.72 -45.33 -11.21
N PHE A 178 -2.52 -46.11 -10.14
CA PHE A 178 -3.47 -46.29 -9.05
C PHE A 178 -3.79 -45.05 -8.26
N ASN A 179 -2.91 -44.05 -8.34
CA ASN A 179 -3.07 -42.72 -7.68
C ASN A 179 -3.59 -41.65 -8.63
N TRP A 180 -3.93 -42.02 -9.87
CA TRP A 180 -4.45 -41.06 -10.84
C TRP A 180 -5.98 -40.99 -10.75
N ASN A 181 -6.55 -39.82 -11.12
CA ASN A 181 -7.99 -39.68 -11.28
C ASN A 181 -8.45 -40.45 -12.49
N LEU A 182 -9.58 -41.17 -12.38
CA LEU A 182 -10.10 -42.06 -13.41
C LEU A 182 -11.52 -41.64 -13.81
N GLU A 183 -11.72 -41.37 -15.10
CA GLU A 183 -13.02 -41.10 -15.69
C GLU A 183 -13.35 -42.13 -16.77
N VAL A 184 -14.61 -42.62 -16.79
CA VAL A 184 -15.10 -43.51 -17.84
C VAL A 184 -15.86 -42.64 -18.85
N VAL A 185 -15.48 -42.76 -20.12
CA VAL A 185 -16.03 -41.95 -21.18
C VAL A 185 -16.44 -42.88 -22.32
N ASN A 186 -17.63 -42.62 -22.91
CA ASN A 186 -18.05 -43.33 -24.09
C ASN A 186 -17.04 -43.14 -25.23
N ALA A 187 -16.63 -44.25 -25.85
CA ALA A 187 -15.59 -44.22 -26.86
C ALA A 187 -15.91 -43.37 -28.10
N THR A 188 -17.20 -43.12 -28.36
CA THR A 188 -17.62 -42.19 -29.44
C THR A 188 -17.46 -40.74 -29.11
N LYS A 189 -17.27 -40.39 -27.82
CA LYS A 189 -16.97 -39.01 -27.38
C LYS A 189 -15.46 -38.79 -27.42
N LEU A 190 -14.95 -38.19 -28.47
CA LEU A 190 -13.52 -37.89 -28.67
C LEU A 190 -12.97 -36.84 -27.69
N LYS A 191 -13.70 -36.49 -26.66
CA LYS A 191 -13.38 -35.43 -25.71
C LYS A 191 -13.95 -35.67 -24.32
N LEU A 192 -13.23 -35.19 -23.33
CA LEU A 192 -13.67 -35.09 -21.94
C LEU A 192 -13.42 -33.67 -21.46
N LYS A 193 -14.44 -33.06 -20.90
CA LYS A 193 -14.26 -31.78 -20.14
C LYS A 193 -13.94 -32.12 -18.69
N LEU A 194 -12.86 -31.56 -18.21
CA LEU A 194 -12.49 -31.58 -16.81
C LEU A 194 -12.82 -30.22 -16.22
N GLU A 195 -13.53 -30.19 -15.12
CA GLU A 195 -13.84 -29.01 -14.32
C GLU A 195 -13.10 -29.13 -12.97
N ASP A 196 -12.98 -28.04 -12.25
CA ASP A 196 -12.29 -27.96 -10.95
C ASP A 196 -10.78 -28.33 -11.01
N LEU A 197 -10.11 -27.94 -12.10
CA LEU A 197 -8.67 -28.07 -12.23
C LEU A 197 -7.98 -26.81 -11.66
N ASN A 198 -6.81 -26.99 -11.03
CA ASN A 198 -6.06 -25.85 -10.57
C ASN A 198 -5.51 -25.01 -11.74
N GLY A 199 -5.58 -23.71 -11.61
CA GLY A 199 -5.05 -22.77 -12.61
C GLY A 199 -3.52 -22.79 -12.65
N ALA A 200 -2.96 -22.59 -13.87
CA ALA A 200 -1.51 -22.60 -14.16
C ALA A 200 -0.79 -23.94 -13.98
N ASP A 201 -1.51 -25.01 -13.72
CA ASP A 201 -0.94 -26.34 -13.56
C ASP A 201 -0.84 -27.10 -14.90
N LYS A 202 0.09 -28.02 -14.93
CA LYS A 202 0.29 -28.95 -16.02
C LYS A 202 -0.22 -30.32 -15.58
N TYR A 203 -1.21 -30.84 -16.31
CA TYR A 203 -1.77 -32.16 -16.10
C TYR A 203 -1.24 -33.14 -17.16
N VAL A 204 -1.06 -34.36 -16.77
CA VAL A 204 -0.71 -35.46 -17.67
C VAL A 204 -1.88 -36.43 -17.69
N PHE A 205 -2.23 -36.93 -18.88
CA PHE A 205 -3.31 -37.85 -19.02
C PHE A 205 -2.99 -38.96 -20.02
N LYS A 206 -3.70 -40.09 -19.90
CA LYS A 206 -3.65 -41.26 -20.77
C LYS A 206 -5.06 -41.75 -20.99
N VAL A 207 -5.30 -42.32 -22.17
CA VAL A 207 -6.54 -43.01 -22.47
C VAL A 207 -6.27 -44.51 -22.49
N GLY A 208 -7.09 -45.26 -21.78
CA GLY A 208 -6.90 -46.71 -21.59
C GLY A 208 -8.02 -47.52 -22.22
N PHE A 209 -7.65 -48.62 -22.89
CA PHE A 209 -8.56 -49.61 -23.47
C PHE A 209 -8.37 -50.91 -22.74
N PRO A 210 -9.34 -51.38 -21.89
CA PRO A 210 -9.23 -52.65 -21.21
C PRO A 210 -9.30 -53.82 -22.18
N LYS A 211 -8.35 -54.74 -22.18
CA LYS A 211 -8.40 -55.94 -23.05
C LYS A 211 -9.64 -56.80 -22.79
N THR A 212 -10.17 -56.80 -21.61
CA THR A 212 -11.39 -57.49 -21.21
C THR A 212 -12.66 -56.88 -21.77
N ARG A 213 -12.59 -55.69 -22.42
CA ARG A 213 -13.72 -54.90 -22.91
C ARG A 213 -14.72 -54.45 -21.84
N ASN A 214 -14.51 -54.79 -20.59
CA ASN A 214 -15.29 -54.35 -19.43
C ASN A 214 -14.59 -53.25 -18.66
N VAL A 215 -14.96 -52.01 -18.97
CA VAL A 215 -14.32 -50.78 -18.43
C VAL A 215 -14.59 -50.63 -16.94
N GLU A 216 -15.80 -50.95 -16.46
CA GLU A 216 -16.13 -50.83 -15.06
C GLU A 216 -15.33 -51.82 -14.19
N LYS A 217 -15.18 -53.05 -14.67
CA LYS A 217 -14.32 -54.04 -13.99
C LYS A 217 -12.86 -53.59 -13.97
N ALA A 218 -12.36 -53.05 -15.06
CA ALA A 218 -11.00 -52.55 -15.14
C ALA A 218 -10.77 -51.33 -14.22
N LYS A 219 -11.73 -50.39 -14.16
CA LYS A 219 -11.70 -49.26 -13.21
C LYS A 219 -11.71 -49.75 -11.76
N ALA A 220 -12.56 -50.70 -11.42
CA ALA A 220 -12.62 -51.27 -10.09
C ALA A 220 -11.28 -51.95 -9.70
N SER A 221 -10.64 -52.68 -10.61
CA SER A 221 -9.33 -53.31 -10.37
C SER A 221 -8.24 -52.26 -10.11
N ILE A 222 -8.21 -51.14 -10.86
CA ILE A 222 -7.26 -50.04 -10.59
C ILE A 222 -7.50 -49.45 -9.19
N LEU A 223 -8.74 -49.21 -8.83
CA LEU A 223 -9.10 -48.65 -7.51
C LEU A 223 -8.71 -49.60 -6.36
N ASN A 224 -8.79 -50.92 -6.60
CA ASN A 224 -8.34 -51.95 -5.65
C ASN A 224 -6.82 -52.21 -5.69
N LYS A 225 -6.05 -51.40 -6.45
CA LYS A 225 -4.59 -51.56 -6.66
C LYS A 225 -4.20 -52.90 -7.33
N GLU A 226 -5.13 -53.55 -8.00
CA GLU A 226 -4.88 -54.68 -8.87
C GLU A 226 -4.42 -54.18 -10.24
N ASN A 227 -3.53 -54.88 -10.90
CA ASN A 227 -3.01 -54.48 -12.21
C ASN A 227 -3.87 -55.06 -13.35
N PRO A 228 -4.91 -54.34 -13.83
CA PRO A 228 -5.73 -54.82 -14.92
C PRO A 228 -4.97 -54.72 -16.23
N ASP A 229 -5.28 -55.65 -17.15
CA ASP A 229 -4.69 -55.66 -18.47
C ASP A 229 -5.32 -54.55 -19.36
N ILE A 230 -4.77 -53.34 -19.28
CA ILE A 230 -5.22 -52.14 -20.00
C ILE A 230 -4.11 -51.71 -20.95
N ILE A 231 -4.52 -51.39 -22.15
CA ILE A 231 -3.65 -50.79 -23.15
C ILE A 231 -3.75 -49.27 -23.00
N TRP A 232 -2.69 -48.64 -22.50
CA TRP A 232 -2.63 -47.19 -22.32
C TRP A 232 -2.04 -46.48 -23.52
N SER A 233 -2.63 -45.35 -23.90
CA SER A 233 -2.03 -44.44 -24.84
C SER A 233 -0.72 -43.86 -24.31
N LYS A 234 0.07 -43.27 -25.20
CA LYS A 234 1.16 -42.37 -24.78
C LYS A 234 0.58 -41.25 -23.91
N SER A 235 1.32 -40.82 -22.91
CA SER A 235 0.88 -39.68 -22.07
C SER A 235 0.88 -38.40 -22.85
N SER A 236 -0.17 -37.62 -22.74
CA SER A 236 -0.27 -36.29 -23.27
C SER A 236 -0.44 -35.28 -22.14
N THR A 237 -0.26 -33.99 -22.43
CA THR A 237 -0.27 -32.97 -21.41
C THR A 237 -1.30 -31.89 -21.68
N LEU A 238 -2.02 -31.48 -20.64
CA LEU A 238 -2.91 -30.32 -20.60
C LEU A 238 -2.30 -29.26 -19.71
N LYS A 239 -2.19 -28.03 -20.19
CA LYS A 239 -1.77 -26.90 -19.37
C LYS A 239 -2.98 -25.99 -19.18
N THR A 240 -3.40 -25.83 -17.92
CA THR A 240 -4.45 -24.88 -17.56
C THR A 240 -3.91 -23.46 -17.71
N LYS A 241 -4.80 -22.48 -18.00
CA LYS A 241 -4.41 -21.08 -18.04
C LYS A 241 -4.03 -20.61 -16.65
N ARG A 242 -3.05 -19.71 -16.55
CA ARG A 242 -2.74 -19.05 -15.30
C ARG A 242 -4.00 -18.35 -14.78
N SER A 243 -4.40 -18.66 -13.56
CA SER A 243 -5.42 -17.92 -12.83
C SER A 243 -4.97 -16.46 -12.51
N TRP A 244 -3.67 -16.21 -12.56
CA TRP A 244 -3.03 -14.92 -12.38
C TRP A 244 -2.72 -14.26 -13.72
N GLY A 245 -3.71 -13.56 -14.29
CA GLY A 245 -3.51 -12.61 -15.37
C GLY A 245 -3.51 -11.18 -14.84
N ILE A 246 -3.20 -10.21 -15.71
CA ILE A 246 -3.29 -8.76 -15.42
C ILE A 246 -4.65 -8.40 -14.80
N MET A 247 -5.73 -9.07 -15.20
CA MET A 247 -7.08 -8.83 -14.68
C MET A 247 -7.19 -9.15 -13.18
N LYS A 248 -6.66 -10.28 -12.69
CA LYS A 248 -6.68 -10.59 -11.24
C LYS A 248 -5.80 -9.64 -10.44
N LEU A 249 -4.66 -9.23 -10.99
CA LEU A 249 -3.83 -8.18 -10.37
C LEU A 249 -4.60 -6.86 -10.27
N LEU A 250 -5.33 -6.48 -11.32
CA LEU A 250 -6.17 -5.27 -11.29
C LEU A 250 -7.33 -5.39 -10.30
N ILE A 251 -7.95 -6.56 -10.18
CA ILE A 251 -9.00 -6.83 -9.18
C ILE A 251 -8.40 -6.74 -7.77
N LEU A 252 -7.21 -7.31 -7.53
CA LEU A 252 -6.52 -7.22 -6.24
C LEU A 252 -6.22 -5.76 -5.86
N ILE A 253 -5.68 -4.98 -6.80
CA ILE A 253 -5.43 -3.54 -6.60
C ILE A 253 -6.74 -2.79 -6.36
N GLY A 254 -7.80 -3.12 -7.09
CA GLY A 254 -9.13 -2.53 -6.93
C GLY A 254 -9.75 -2.84 -5.56
N ALA A 255 -9.68 -4.10 -5.13
CA ALA A 255 -10.17 -4.53 -3.80
C ALA A 255 -9.39 -3.85 -2.67
N LEU A 256 -8.05 -3.75 -2.79
CA LEU A 256 -7.22 -3.02 -1.85
C LEU A 256 -7.57 -1.53 -1.84
N GLY A 257 -7.78 -0.92 -3.01
CA GLY A 257 -8.24 0.48 -3.12
C GLY A 257 -9.60 0.70 -2.47
N PHE A 258 -10.53 -0.23 -2.65
CA PHE A 258 -11.86 -0.18 -2.04
C PHE A 258 -11.81 -0.33 -0.50
N PHE A 259 -10.95 -1.24 0.00
CA PHE A 259 -10.66 -1.37 1.43
C PHE A 259 -10.08 -0.06 2.02
N ILE A 260 -9.07 0.54 1.36
CA ILE A 260 -8.44 1.79 1.80
C ILE A 260 -9.45 2.94 1.78
N PHE A 261 -10.31 3.01 0.76
CA PHE A 261 -11.36 4.03 0.68
C PHE A 261 -12.36 3.92 1.82
N GLY A 262 -12.82 2.69 2.13
CA GLY A 262 -13.71 2.44 3.26
C GLY A 262 -13.07 2.84 4.60
N MET A 263 -11.81 2.49 4.80
CA MET A 263 -11.04 2.87 5.99
C MET A 263 -10.91 4.39 6.12
N LYS A 264 -10.59 5.10 5.02
CA LYS A 264 -10.49 6.56 4.99
C LYS A 264 -11.83 7.21 5.35
N LEU A 265 -12.93 6.76 4.74
CA LEU A 265 -14.27 7.27 5.00
C LEU A 265 -14.69 7.07 6.45
N MET A 266 -14.42 5.89 7.03
CA MET A 266 -14.65 5.59 8.44
C MET A 266 -13.84 6.51 9.36
N SER A 267 -12.56 6.65 9.08
CA SER A 267 -11.62 7.49 9.83
C SER A 267 -12.06 8.97 9.85
N GLU A 268 -12.40 9.53 8.69
CA GLU A 268 -12.90 10.93 8.58
C GLU A 268 -14.20 11.12 9.36
N GLY A 269 -15.12 10.16 9.27
CA GLY A 269 -16.37 10.19 10.03
C GLY A 269 -16.12 10.16 11.54
N LEU A 270 -15.25 9.28 12.03
CA LEU A 270 -14.88 9.20 13.45
C LEU A 270 -14.21 10.50 13.95
N GLN A 271 -13.32 11.09 13.15
CA GLN A 271 -12.68 12.36 13.46
C GLN A 271 -13.67 13.51 13.58
N LYS A 272 -14.60 13.63 12.63
CA LYS A 272 -15.67 14.63 12.68
C LYS A 272 -16.59 14.41 13.89
N ALA A 273 -16.93 13.16 14.21
CA ALA A 273 -17.77 12.83 15.38
C ALA A 273 -17.05 13.11 16.71
N ALA A 274 -15.75 12.86 16.79
CA ALA A 274 -14.93 13.11 17.99
C ALA A 274 -14.66 14.60 18.23
N GLY A 275 -14.54 15.40 17.19
CA GLY A 275 -14.46 16.87 17.21
C GLY A 275 -13.60 17.49 18.34
N SER A 276 -14.24 18.22 19.23
CA SER A 276 -13.56 18.92 20.36
C SER A 276 -12.87 18.01 21.38
N LYS A 277 -13.32 16.74 21.53
CA LYS A 277 -12.68 15.78 22.45
C LYS A 277 -11.29 15.39 21.99
N LEU A 278 -11.08 15.26 20.67
CA LEU A 278 -9.74 15.00 20.11
C LEU A 278 -8.78 16.15 20.44
N ARG A 279 -9.27 17.40 20.35
CA ARG A 279 -8.51 18.60 20.71
C ARG A 279 -8.17 18.64 22.21
N SER A 280 -9.12 18.27 23.08
CA SER A 280 -8.90 18.21 24.53
C SER A 280 -7.84 17.16 24.90
N ILE A 281 -7.84 15.99 24.24
CA ILE A 281 -6.82 14.96 24.43
C ILE A 281 -5.44 15.50 24.02
N LEU A 282 -5.33 16.15 22.86
CA LEU A 282 -4.10 16.78 22.40
C LEU A 282 -3.61 17.90 23.33
N GLY A 283 -4.52 18.72 23.87
CA GLY A 283 -4.18 19.80 24.83
C GLY A 283 -3.71 19.31 26.21
N SER A 284 -4.14 18.11 26.64
CA SER A 284 -3.77 17.53 27.93
C SER A 284 -2.42 16.78 27.94
N ILE A 285 -1.74 16.70 26.81
CA ILE A 285 -0.52 15.88 26.57
C ILE A 285 0.74 16.38 27.34
N THR A 286 0.68 17.49 27.98
CA THR A 286 1.83 18.38 28.22
C THR A 286 2.82 18.00 29.31
N SER A 287 2.68 16.89 30.07
CA SER A 287 3.55 16.77 31.26
C SER A 287 4.47 15.54 31.31
N ASN A 288 4.20 14.43 30.57
CA ASN A 288 4.97 13.20 30.75
C ASN A 288 4.89 12.27 29.52
N ARG A 289 6.03 11.58 29.20
CA ARG A 289 6.12 10.55 28.16
C ARG A 289 5.06 9.45 28.28
N VAL A 290 4.70 9.04 29.50
CA VAL A 290 3.67 8.02 29.76
C VAL A 290 2.29 8.51 29.33
N LYS A 291 1.91 9.75 29.69
CA LYS A 291 0.66 10.37 29.21
C LYS A 291 0.67 10.50 27.69
N GLY A 292 1.84 10.78 27.10
CA GLY A 292 2.02 10.78 25.64
C GLY A 292 1.66 9.43 25.02
N VAL A 293 2.09 8.30 25.59
CA VAL A 293 1.74 6.95 25.12
C VAL A 293 0.22 6.75 25.12
N PHE A 294 -0.47 7.06 26.22
CA PHE A 294 -1.93 6.95 26.29
C PHE A 294 -2.62 7.85 25.26
N SER A 295 -2.15 9.09 25.13
CA SER A 295 -2.71 10.02 24.16
C SER A 295 -2.52 9.51 22.72
N GLY A 296 -1.31 9.07 22.36
CA GLY A 296 -1.03 8.48 21.04
C GLY A 296 -1.89 7.24 20.77
N PHE A 297 -2.06 6.38 21.76
CA PHE A 297 -2.94 5.21 21.69
C PHE A 297 -4.40 5.60 21.39
N PHE A 298 -4.98 6.51 22.18
CA PHE A 298 -6.37 6.93 21.99
C PHE A 298 -6.59 7.69 20.69
N ILE A 299 -5.66 8.61 20.35
CA ILE A 299 -5.76 9.37 19.08
C ILE A 299 -5.73 8.41 17.90
N THR A 300 -4.75 7.50 17.84
CA THR A 300 -4.64 6.54 16.73
C THR A 300 -5.80 5.58 16.71
N GLY A 301 -6.27 5.09 17.87
CA GLY A 301 -7.45 4.24 17.96
C GLY A 301 -8.73 4.92 17.43
N ILE A 302 -8.89 6.23 17.64
CA ILE A 302 -10.03 7.00 17.13
C ILE A 302 -9.82 7.37 15.65
N VAL A 303 -8.63 7.89 15.32
CA VAL A 303 -8.30 8.34 13.96
C VAL A 303 -8.10 7.16 12.99
N GLN A 304 -7.81 5.96 13.49
CA GLN A 304 -7.49 4.75 12.72
C GLN A 304 -6.34 4.97 11.71
N SER A 305 -5.44 5.91 12.01
CA SER A 305 -4.28 6.23 11.18
C SER A 305 -3.10 6.65 12.05
N SER A 306 -2.11 5.77 12.18
CA SER A 306 -0.86 6.08 12.86
C SER A 306 -0.01 7.08 12.08
N SER A 307 -0.08 7.05 10.73
CA SER A 307 0.60 8.03 9.89
C SER A 307 0.08 9.44 10.15
N ALA A 308 -1.25 9.64 10.22
CA ALA A 308 -1.85 10.92 10.55
C ALA A 308 -1.41 11.38 11.96
N THR A 309 -1.49 10.50 12.96
CA THR A 309 -1.06 10.82 14.34
C THR A 309 0.41 11.21 14.40
N THR A 310 1.29 10.53 13.67
CA THR A 310 2.73 10.84 13.69
C THR A 310 3.04 12.12 12.92
N VAL A 311 2.40 12.40 11.78
CA VAL A 311 2.55 13.66 11.04
C VAL A 311 2.10 14.83 11.90
N ILE A 312 0.94 14.73 12.55
CA ILE A 312 0.45 15.74 13.51
C ILE A 312 1.47 15.95 14.63
N THR A 313 2.01 14.87 15.20
CA THR A 313 3.01 14.97 16.28
C THR A 313 4.27 15.68 15.78
N VAL A 314 4.76 15.37 14.58
CA VAL A 314 5.89 16.06 13.95
C VAL A 314 5.59 17.53 13.73
N SER A 315 4.39 17.88 13.26
CA SER A 315 3.95 19.28 13.10
C SER A 315 3.89 20.03 14.43
N LEU A 316 3.37 19.41 15.49
CA LEU A 316 3.34 20.01 16.84
C LEU A 316 4.74 20.22 17.43
N VAL A 317 5.69 19.32 17.14
CA VAL A 317 7.11 19.51 17.49
C VAL A 317 7.73 20.63 16.67
N ASN A 318 7.43 20.69 15.37
CA ASN A 318 7.82 21.78 14.49
C ASN A 318 7.34 23.13 15.03
N ALA A 319 6.10 23.16 15.52
CA ALA A 319 5.47 24.31 16.16
C ALA A 319 6.00 24.65 17.58
N GLY A 320 6.94 23.86 18.12
CA GLY A 320 7.43 24.06 19.48
C GLY A 320 6.38 23.81 20.57
N LEU A 321 5.25 23.15 20.21
CA LEU A 321 4.17 22.79 21.14
C LEU A 321 4.46 21.52 21.92
N LEU A 322 5.29 20.66 21.35
CA LEU A 322 5.74 19.40 21.96
C LEU A 322 7.26 19.34 21.98
N THR A 323 7.80 18.83 23.08
CA THR A 323 9.21 18.47 23.15
C THR A 323 9.46 17.14 22.43
N LEU A 324 10.72 16.87 22.06
CA LEU A 324 11.11 15.59 21.45
C LEU A 324 10.77 14.37 22.34
N VAL A 325 10.86 14.53 23.66
CA VAL A 325 10.53 13.46 24.64
C VAL A 325 9.02 13.18 24.65
N GLN A 326 8.19 14.22 24.58
CA GLN A 326 6.73 14.07 24.52
C GLN A 326 6.31 13.45 23.19
N SER A 327 6.89 13.89 22.08
CA SER A 327 6.60 13.31 20.74
C SER A 327 6.95 11.82 20.68
N ALA A 328 8.07 11.41 21.28
CA ALA A 328 8.44 10.00 21.39
C ALA A 328 7.33 9.18 22.06
N GLY A 329 6.79 9.67 23.19
CA GLY A 329 5.68 9.00 23.89
C GLY A 329 4.45 8.85 23.01
N ILE A 330 4.04 9.92 22.30
CA ILE A 330 2.87 9.88 21.41
C ILE A 330 3.08 8.87 20.27
N MET A 331 4.25 8.86 19.63
CA MET A 331 4.58 7.93 18.55
C MET A 331 4.60 6.48 19.01
N MET A 332 5.13 6.20 20.21
CA MET A 332 5.05 4.90 20.86
C MET A 332 3.59 4.46 21.07
N GLY A 333 2.76 5.38 21.57
CA GLY A 333 1.33 5.12 21.75
C GLY A 333 0.59 4.89 20.44
N ALA A 334 0.94 5.63 19.38
CA ALA A 334 0.36 5.48 18.06
C ALA A 334 0.58 4.06 17.49
N ASN A 335 1.76 3.48 17.72
CA ASN A 335 2.04 2.10 17.33
C ASN A 335 1.12 1.10 18.06
N ILE A 336 0.89 1.26 19.36
CA ILE A 336 -0.07 0.42 20.09
C ILE A 336 -1.48 0.64 19.52
N GLY A 337 -1.88 1.90 19.24
CA GLY A 337 -3.19 2.23 18.68
C GLY A 337 -3.47 1.56 17.34
N THR A 338 -2.45 1.37 16.49
CA THR A 338 -2.55 0.67 15.21
C THR A 338 -2.99 -0.79 15.38
N THR A 339 -2.65 -1.43 16.50
CA THR A 339 -3.03 -2.83 16.75
C THR A 339 -4.54 -3.03 16.86
N ILE A 340 -5.30 -1.98 17.24
CA ILE A 340 -6.78 -2.01 17.25
C ILE A 340 -7.31 -2.34 15.84
N THR A 341 -6.71 -1.77 14.80
CA THR A 341 -7.10 -2.05 13.40
C THR A 341 -6.88 -3.53 13.05
N GLY A 342 -5.76 -4.12 13.48
CA GLY A 342 -5.49 -5.54 13.30
C GLY A 342 -6.56 -6.44 13.94
N TRP A 343 -7.00 -6.11 15.15
CA TRP A 343 -8.09 -6.81 15.83
C TRP A 343 -9.44 -6.62 15.14
N LEU A 344 -9.76 -5.41 14.69
CA LEU A 344 -11.00 -5.14 13.95
C LEU A 344 -11.06 -5.99 12.66
N ILE A 345 -9.98 -6.01 11.88
CA ILE A 345 -9.88 -6.81 10.65
C ILE A 345 -9.99 -8.30 10.98
N SER A 346 -9.24 -8.80 11.95
CA SER A 346 -9.21 -10.22 12.30
C SER A 346 -10.55 -10.70 12.84
N LEU A 347 -11.18 -9.93 13.75
CA LEU A 347 -12.43 -10.32 14.38
C LEU A 347 -13.61 -10.21 13.41
N PHE A 348 -13.79 -9.04 12.80
CA PHE A 348 -14.97 -8.73 11.98
C PHE A 348 -14.79 -9.10 10.51
N GLY A 349 -13.55 -9.25 10.06
CA GLY A 349 -13.28 -9.69 8.69
C GLY A 349 -13.20 -11.21 8.54
N PHE A 350 -12.54 -11.89 9.48
CA PHE A 350 -12.27 -13.33 9.33
C PHE A 350 -13.13 -14.20 10.26
N LYS A 351 -13.36 -13.80 11.51
CA LYS A 351 -14.15 -14.62 12.46
C LYS A 351 -15.66 -14.43 12.29
N VAL A 352 -16.14 -13.21 12.08
CA VAL A 352 -17.58 -12.89 12.05
C VAL A 352 -18.11 -12.61 10.64
N SER A 353 -17.26 -12.34 9.66
CA SER A 353 -17.62 -12.03 8.24
C SER A 353 -18.70 -10.94 8.11
N LEU A 354 -18.42 -9.77 8.65
CA LEU A 354 -19.34 -8.62 8.61
C LEU A 354 -19.65 -8.11 7.19
N SER A 355 -18.90 -8.53 6.18
CA SER A 355 -19.17 -8.23 4.77
C SER A 355 -20.59 -8.57 4.34
N ALA A 356 -21.15 -9.68 4.84
CA ALA A 356 -22.53 -10.09 4.56
C ALA A 356 -23.60 -9.06 5.01
N TYR A 357 -23.28 -8.24 6.01
CA TYR A 357 -24.17 -7.21 6.53
C TYR A 357 -23.85 -5.80 6.01
N SER A 358 -22.83 -5.63 5.17
CA SER A 358 -22.38 -4.31 4.70
C SER A 358 -23.48 -3.51 4.02
N LEU A 359 -24.28 -4.11 3.14
CA LEU A 359 -25.40 -3.42 2.48
C LEU A 359 -26.51 -3.03 3.47
N VAL A 360 -26.76 -3.84 4.50
CA VAL A 360 -27.73 -3.54 5.56
C VAL A 360 -27.26 -2.34 6.38
N LEU A 361 -25.98 -2.30 6.76
CA LEU A 361 -25.39 -1.17 7.48
C LEU A 361 -25.50 0.13 6.65
N ILE A 362 -25.20 0.07 5.34
CA ILE A 362 -25.36 1.20 4.44
C ILE A 362 -26.82 1.65 4.37
N ALA A 363 -27.77 0.72 4.26
CA ALA A 363 -29.20 1.05 4.19
C ALA A 363 -29.68 1.83 5.43
N PHE A 364 -29.18 1.50 6.63
CA PHE A 364 -29.48 2.24 7.85
C PHE A 364 -28.73 3.57 7.96
N ALA A 365 -27.48 3.61 7.54
CA ALA A 365 -26.65 4.79 7.70
C ALA A 365 -26.89 5.86 6.61
N PHE A 366 -27.25 5.46 5.38
CA PHE A 366 -27.44 6.38 4.27
C PHE A 366 -28.53 7.45 4.55
N PRO A 367 -29.73 7.13 5.10
CA PRO A 367 -30.68 8.16 5.47
C PRO A 367 -30.16 9.15 6.52
N MET A 368 -29.24 8.73 7.40
CA MET A 368 -28.67 9.60 8.43
C MET A 368 -27.82 10.73 7.82
N MET A 369 -27.34 10.61 6.58
CA MET A 369 -26.59 11.66 5.88
C MET A 369 -27.46 12.90 5.56
N PHE A 370 -28.77 12.76 5.53
CA PHE A 370 -29.70 13.85 5.22
C PHE A 370 -30.18 14.60 6.47
N PHE A 371 -29.79 14.18 7.67
CA PHE A 371 -30.11 14.92 8.89
C PHE A 371 -29.36 16.26 8.93
N LYS A 372 -29.93 17.26 9.62
CA LYS A 372 -29.31 18.60 9.74
C LYS A 372 -28.10 18.63 10.66
N THR A 373 -27.99 17.68 11.60
CA THR A 373 -26.97 17.65 12.64
C THR A 373 -25.66 17.05 12.10
N ASP A 374 -24.58 17.81 12.07
CA ASP A 374 -23.26 17.38 11.58
C ASP A 374 -22.72 16.14 12.29
N LYS A 375 -23.02 16.00 13.60
CA LYS A 375 -22.61 14.82 14.35
C LYS A 375 -23.29 13.54 13.87
N ILE A 376 -24.56 13.61 13.44
CA ILE A 376 -25.31 12.45 12.89
C ILE A 376 -24.73 12.10 11.51
N LYS A 377 -24.45 13.09 10.67
CA LYS A 377 -23.79 12.87 9.38
C LYS A 377 -22.41 12.23 9.55
N ALA A 378 -21.63 12.67 10.54
CA ALA A 378 -20.33 12.12 10.84
C ALA A 378 -20.42 10.63 11.24
N TRP A 379 -21.40 10.25 12.07
CA TRP A 379 -21.67 8.85 12.38
C TRP A 379 -22.18 8.05 11.18
N ALA A 380 -23.01 8.64 10.33
CA ALA A 380 -23.43 8.02 9.07
C ALA A 380 -22.23 7.70 8.19
N GLN A 381 -21.32 8.68 8.00
CA GLN A 381 -20.09 8.51 7.25
C GLN A 381 -19.21 7.40 7.85
N THR A 382 -19.12 7.33 9.19
CA THR A 382 -18.38 6.28 9.90
C THR A 382 -18.92 4.88 9.59
N ILE A 383 -20.25 4.71 9.70
CA ILE A 383 -20.90 3.41 9.50
C ILE A 383 -20.82 2.97 8.03
N ILE A 384 -21.00 3.90 7.08
CA ILE A 384 -20.85 3.62 5.65
C ILE A 384 -19.40 3.22 5.35
N GLY A 385 -18.42 3.98 5.87
CA GLY A 385 -17.01 3.67 5.71
C GLY A 385 -16.63 2.30 6.27
N PHE A 386 -17.18 1.95 7.45
CA PHE A 386 -17.01 0.65 8.09
C PHE A 386 -17.58 -0.49 7.21
N ALA A 387 -18.78 -0.31 6.65
CA ALA A 387 -19.39 -1.28 5.76
C ALA A 387 -18.59 -1.49 4.47
N ILE A 388 -18.13 -0.40 3.85
CA ILE A 388 -17.29 -0.42 2.63
C ILE A 388 -15.95 -1.10 2.93
N LEU A 389 -15.34 -0.84 4.09
CA LEU A 389 -14.08 -1.45 4.51
C LEU A 389 -14.20 -2.98 4.54
N PHE A 390 -15.24 -3.54 5.20
CA PHE A 390 -15.39 -5.00 5.29
C PHE A 390 -15.84 -5.62 3.98
N TRP A 391 -16.58 -4.92 3.16
CA TRP A 391 -16.87 -5.36 1.79
C TRP A 391 -15.58 -5.41 0.95
N GLY A 392 -14.75 -4.35 1.01
CA GLY A 392 -13.44 -4.34 0.35
C GLY A 392 -12.48 -5.43 0.84
N LEU A 393 -12.52 -5.76 2.14
CA LEU A 393 -11.75 -6.87 2.69
C LEU A 393 -12.23 -8.23 2.14
N ASP A 394 -13.52 -8.40 1.95
CA ASP A 394 -14.08 -9.61 1.37
C ASP A 394 -13.69 -9.77 -0.10
N GLU A 395 -13.80 -8.71 -0.87
CA GLU A 395 -13.29 -8.69 -2.25
C GLU A 395 -11.77 -8.96 -2.31
N LEU A 396 -11.01 -8.46 -1.33
CA LEU A 396 -9.57 -8.73 -1.23
C LEU A 396 -9.29 -10.22 -1.00
N LYS A 397 -10.07 -10.90 -0.15
CA LYS A 397 -9.95 -12.33 0.08
C LYS A 397 -10.20 -13.15 -1.18
N HIS A 398 -11.25 -12.80 -1.93
CA HIS A 398 -11.58 -13.48 -3.18
C HIS A 398 -10.61 -13.14 -4.33
N ALA A 399 -9.95 -11.98 -4.28
CA ALA A 399 -8.94 -11.59 -5.26
C ALA A 399 -7.63 -12.36 -5.10
N VAL A 400 -7.29 -12.75 -3.88
CA VAL A 400 -6.12 -13.59 -3.58
C VAL A 400 -6.46 -15.05 -3.91
N PRO A 401 -5.71 -15.72 -4.78
CA PRO A 401 -5.99 -17.11 -5.13
C PRO A 401 -5.66 -18.06 -3.97
N GLU A 402 -6.42 -19.13 -3.88
CA GLU A 402 -6.02 -20.30 -3.14
C GLU A 402 -4.85 -20.96 -3.89
N LEU A 403 -3.69 -21.00 -3.29
CA LEU A 403 -2.51 -21.64 -3.87
C LEU A 403 -2.36 -23.04 -3.26
N ASP A 404 -2.13 -24.02 -4.12
CA ASP A 404 -1.72 -25.35 -3.68
C ASP A 404 -0.41 -25.28 -2.90
N GLU A 405 -0.26 -26.17 -1.91
CA GLU A 405 0.98 -26.32 -1.12
C GLU A 405 2.22 -26.55 -1.99
N ASN A 406 2.04 -27.09 -3.18
CA ASN A 406 3.09 -27.35 -4.18
C ASN A 406 3.26 -26.22 -5.20
N SER A 407 2.66 -25.04 -4.99
CA SER A 407 2.89 -23.91 -5.87
C SER A 407 4.30 -23.34 -5.65
N THR A 408 4.96 -22.89 -6.72
CA THR A 408 6.30 -22.28 -6.66
C THR A 408 6.36 -21.09 -5.69
N ILE A 409 5.24 -20.42 -5.49
CA ILE A 409 5.14 -19.26 -4.57
C ILE A 409 5.17 -19.75 -3.12
N VAL A 410 4.35 -20.75 -2.77
CA VAL A 410 4.33 -21.33 -1.41
C VAL A 410 5.66 -22.01 -1.10
N GLU A 411 6.24 -22.74 -2.07
CA GLU A 411 7.57 -23.35 -1.93
C GLU A 411 8.66 -22.29 -1.66
N PHE A 412 8.61 -21.15 -2.34
CA PHE A 412 9.53 -20.03 -2.07
C PHE A 412 9.45 -19.57 -0.62
N PHE A 413 8.26 -19.26 -0.14
CA PHE A 413 8.08 -18.77 1.24
C PHE A 413 8.47 -19.84 2.28
N THR A 414 8.12 -21.11 2.03
CA THR A 414 8.44 -22.23 2.93
C THR A 414 9.95 -22.46 2.97
N ARG A 415 10.63 -22.43 1.84
CA ARG A 415 12.08 -22.62 1.74
C ARG A 415 12.87 -21.56 2.50
N PHE A 416 12.42 -20.30 2.44
CA PHE A 416 13.12 -19.20 3.09
C PHE A 416 12.76 -19.00 4.57
N LYS A 417 11.66 -19.58 5.07
CA LYS A 417 11.31 -19.51 6.50
C LYS A 417 12.33 -20.20 7.40
N ASP A 418 12.97 -21.26 6.92
CA ASP A 418 13.90 -22.08 7.70
C ASP A 418 15.34 -21.53 7.70
N ILE A 419 15.61 -20.46 6.98
CA ILE A 419 16.92 -19.77 6.99
C ILE A 419 17.00 -18.90 8.22
N THR A 420 17.81 -19.28 9.20
CA THR A 420 17.87 -18.75 10.58
C THR A 420 17.85 -17.24 10.64
N LEU A 421 18.54 -16.34 10.37
CA LEU A 421 18.37 -14.88 10.52
C LEU A 421 17.99 -14.16 9.22
N LEU A 422 18.44 -14.69 8.09
CA LEU A 422 18.26 -14.05 6.79
C LEU A 422 16.80 -14.13 6.32
N GLY A 423 16.10 -15.23 6.61
CA GLY A 423 14.71 -15.41 6.23
C GLY A 423 13.79 -14.37 6.85
N PRO A 424 13.70 -14.29 8.19
CA PRO A 424 12.89 -13.25 8.84
C PRO A 424 13.27 -11.83 8.41
N LEU A 425 14.57 -11.52 8.25
CA LEU A 425 15.02 -10.20 7.81
C LEU A 425 14.55 -9.86 6.39
N MET A 426 14.56 -10.83 5.47
CA MET A 426 14.04 -10.65 4.12
C MET A 426 12.55 -10.33 4.13
N PHE A 427 11.76 -11.01 4.96
CA PHE A 427 10.32 -10.77 5.07
C PHE A 427 9.98 -9.48 5.81
N VAL A 428 10.79 -9.07 6.78
CA VAL A 428 10.74 -7.71 7.36
C VAL A 428 10.95 -6.65 6.27
N MET A 429 11.97 -6.83 5.42
CA MET A 429 12.21 -5.91 4.30
C MET A 429 11.02 -5.88 3.31
N LEU A 430 10.43 -7.05 3.03
CA LEU A 430 9.25 -7.15 2.16
C LEU A 430 8.05 -6.42 2.75
N GLY A 431 7.74 -6.65 4.03
CA GLY A 431 6.65 -5.95 4.74
C GLY A 431 6.86 -4.44 4.80
N ALA A 432 8.11 -3.99 5.04
CA ALA A 432 8.45 -2.58 5.00
C ALA A 432 8.25 -1.98 3.59
N LEU A 433 8.69 -2.68 2.55
CA LEU A 433 8.51 -2.25 1.16
C LEU A 433 7.03 -2.14 0.78
N VAL A 434 6.22 -3.15 1.12
CA VAL A 434 4.77 -3.13 0.87
C VAL A 434 4.14 -1.91 1.53
N THR A 435 4.46 -1.63 2.79
CA THR A 435 3.91 -0.48 3.52
C THR A 435 4.35 0.85 2.93
N VAL A 436 5.61 0.99 2.50
CA VAL A 436 6.12 2.19 1.83
C VAL A 436 5.38 2.44 0.50
N VAL A 437 5.10 1.39 -0.26
CA VAL A 437 4.38 1.49 -1.55
C VAL A 437 2.91 1.83 -1.34
N VAL A 438 2.24 1.14 -0.42
CA VAL A 438 0.81 1.31 -0.11
C VAL A 438 0.57 2.58 0.71
N GLN A 439 1.57 3.07 1.43
CA GLN A 439 1.51 4.22 2.36
C GLN A 439 0.45 4.07 3.47
N SER A 440 0.09 2.83 3.79
CA SER A 440 -0.88 2.50 4.83
C SER A 440 -0.52 1.17 5.48
N SER A 441 -0.11 1.21 6.74
CA SER A 441 0.19 -0.01 7.52
C SER A 441 -1.06 -0.86 7.75
N SER A 442 -2.22 -0.23 7.94
CA SER A 442 -3.48 -0.97 8.10
C SER A 442 -3.88 -1.73 6.83
N ALA A 443 -3.63 -1.15 5.65
CA ALA A 443 -3.89 -1.81 4.38
C ALA A 443 -2.85 -2.91 4.07
N ALA A 444 -1.57 -2.68 4.39
CA ALA A 444 -0.53 -3.69 4.31
C ALA A 444 -0.86 -4.89 5.22
N MET A 445 -1.27 -4.61 6.46
CA MET A 445 -1.71 -5.62 7.41
C MET A 445 -2.93 -6.41 6.89
N ALA A 446 -3.95 -5.75 6.35
CA ALA A 446 -5.11 -6.43 5.78
C ALA A 446 -4.71 -7.39 4.65
N LEU A 447 -3.78 -6.97 3.79
CA LEU A 447 -3.20 -7.83 2.75
C LEU A 447 -2.44 -9.02 3.38
N THR A 448 -1.57 -8.79 4.35
CA THR A 448 -0.79 -9.83 5.03
C THR A 448 -1.71 -10.83 5.73
N LEU A 449 -2.75 -10.36 6.45
CA LEU A 449 -3.76 -11.22 7.09
C LEU A 449 -4.55 -12.05 6.06
N THR A 450 -4.85 -11.46 4.89
CA THR A 450 -5.54 -12.18 3.82
C THR A 450 -4.65 -13.25 3.18
N LEU A 451 -3.36 -12.94 2.96
CA LEU A 451 -2.42 -13.90 2.39
C LEU A 451 -2.20 -15.11 3.30
N VAL A 452 -2.13 -14.92 4.62
CA VAL A 452 -1.98 -16.03 5.56
C VAL A 452 -3.27 -16.84 5.68
N ALA A 453 -4.43 -16.20 5.69
CA ALA A 453 -5.73 -16.88 5.76
C ALA A 453 -5.98 -17.76 4.52
N ASN A 454 -5.53 -17.31 3.34
CA ASN A 454 -5.63 -18.09 2.10
C ASN A 454 -4.45 -19.09 1.90
N GLY A 455 -3.56 -19.23 2.90
CA GLY A 455 -2.43 -20.16 2.85
C GLY A 455 -1.33 -19.82 1.84
N VAL A 456 -1.29 -18.57 1.36
CA VAL A 456 -0.26 -18.10 0.42
C VAL A 456 1.09 -17.94 1.11
N ILE A 457 1.07 -17.45 2.35
CA ILE A 457 2.27 -17.27 3.18
C ILE A 457 2.10 -18.01 4.51
N PRO A 458 3.18 -18.61 5.05
CA PRO A 458 3.18 -19.20 6.39
C PRO A 458 2.99 -18.14 7.49
N PHE A 459 2.51 -18.57 8.66
CA PHE A 459 2.28 -17.72 9.82
C PHE A 459 3.55 -16.95 10.26
N GLU A 460 4.71 -17.63 10.28
CA GLU A 460 6.00 -17.04 10.65
C GLU A 460 6.45 -15.95 9.68
N VAL A 461 6.20 -16.16 8.39
CA VAL A 461 6.48 -15.16 7.34
C VAL A 461 5.60 -13.94 7.51
N ALA A 462 4.30 -14.14 7.75
CA ALA A 462 3.36 -13.05 8.00
C ALA A 462 3.73 -12.24 9.25
N ALA A 463 4.18 -12.90 10.33
CA ALA A 463 4.65 -12.24 11.54
C ALA A 463 5.89 -11.35 11.27
N ALA A 464 6.86 -11.86 10.48
CA ALA A 464 8.02 -11.07 10.08
C ALA A 464 7.62 -9.87 9.18
N MET A 465 6.66 -10.04 8.27
CA MET A 465 6.14 -8.95 7.44
C MET A 465 5.49 -7.86 8.30
N ILE A 466 4.70 -8.20 9.32
CA ILE A 466 4.09 -7.23 10.25
C ILE A 466 5.16 -6.40 10.99
N LEU A 467 6.28 -7.00 11.38
CA LEU A 467 7.41 -6.24 11.94
C LEU A 467 7.96 -5.24 10.92
N GLY A 468 8.05 -5.64 9.65
CA GLY A 468 8.45 -4.75 8.56
C GLY A 468 7.47 -3.61 8.32
N GLU A 469 6.17 -3.87 8.42
CA GLU A 469 5.11 -2.85 8.26
C GLU A 469 5.25 -1.72 9.29
N ASN A 470 5.67 -2.03 10.51
CA ASN A 470 5.95 -1.01 11.52
C ASN A 470 7.14 -0.10 11.13
N ILE A 471 8.21 -0.66 10.52
CA ILE A 471 9.32 0.15 9.97
C ILE A 471 8.81 0.99 8.78
N GLY A 472 8.08 0.37 7.85
CA GLY A 472 7.58 1.04 6.64
C GLY A 472 6.70 2.26 6.96
N THR A 473 5.92 2.21 8.05
CA THR A 473 5.07 3.32 8.49
C THR A 473 5.88 4.58 8.80
N THR A 474 7.14 4.45 9.23
CA THR A 474 7.97 5.60 9.63
C THR A 474 8.34 6.52 8.47
N ILE A 475 8.30 6.02 7.23
CA ILE A 475 8.65 6.81 6.04
C ILE A 475 7.72 8.02 5.84
N THR A 476 6.45 7.90 6.23
CA THR A 476 5.48 9.00 6.14
C THR A 476 5.87 10.18 7.02
N ALA A 477 6.33 9.91 8.24
CA ALA A 477 6.84 10.93 9.16
C ALA A 477 8.17 11.54 8.65
N GLU A 478 9.08 10.74 8.12
CA GLU A 478 10.35 11.22 7.53
C GLU A 478 10.07 12.17 6.34
N ILE A 479 9.16 11.79 5.43
CA ILE A 479 8.77 12.64 4.29
C ILE A 479 8.11 13.94 4.79
N ALA A 480 7.16 13.88 5.71
CA ALA A 480 6.48 15.05 6.26
C ALA A 480 7.47 16.00 6.95
N SER A 481 8.52 15.48 7.60
CA SER A 481 9.52 16.28 8.29
C SER A 481 10.52 17.00 7.37
N MET A 482 10.62 16.60 6.07
CA MET A 482 11.64 17.14 5.16
C MET A 482 11.53 18.65 4.99
N VAL A 483 10.31 19.18 4.99
CA VAL A 483 10.00 20.61 4.85
C VAL A 483 10.00 21.35 6.18
N GLY A 484 10.01 20.63 7.32
CA GLY A 484 10.02 21.17 8.65
C GLY A 484 11.44 21.58 9.14
N ASN A 485 11.46 22.20 10.33
CA ASN A 485 12.68 22.60 11.01
C ASN A 485 13.48 21.38 11.56
N VAL A 486 14.61 21.65 12.19
CA VAL A 486 15.49 20.60 12.75
C VAL A 486 14.78 19.73 13.79
N HIS A 487 13.86 20.29 14.56
CA HIS A 487 13.12 19.57 15.60
C HIS A 487 12.09 18.62 14.99
N ALA A 488 11.41 19.01 13.92
CA ALA A 488 10.53 18.13 13.14
C ALA A 488 11.27 16.92 12.60
N LYS A 489 12.44 17.13 11.99
CA LYS A 489 13.30 16.05 11.46
C LYS A 489 13.79 15.11 12.56
N ARG A 490 14.16 15.67 13.73
CA ARG A 490 14.54 14.87 14.89
C ARG A 490 13.38 14.03 15.42
N SER A 491 12.16 14.60 15.45
CA SER A 491 10.96 13.88 15.88
C SER A 491 10.63 12.70 14.95
N ALA A 492 10.67 12.88 13.63
CA ALA A 492 10.52 11.79 12.67
C ALA A 492 11.59 10.72 12.83
N ARG A 493 12.87 11.13 13.04
CA ARG A 493 13.99 10.21 13.26
C ARG A 493 13.83 9.40 14.55
N ILE A 494 13.23 9.94 15.61
CA ILE A 494 12.89 9.22 16.84
C ILE A 494 11.92 8.09 16.54
N HIS A 495 10.89 8.35 15.71
CA HIS A 495 9.93 7.32 15.30
C HIS A 495 10.60 6.18 14.53
N SER A 496 11.48 6.52 13.57
CA SER A 496 12.24 5.52 12.80
C SER A 496 13.16 4.69 13.71
N LEU A 497 13.92 5.33 14.59
CA LEU A 497 14.82 4.65 15.54
C LEU A 497 14.06 3.71 16.47
N PHE A 498 12.92 4.15 17.03
CA PHE A 498 12.11 3.33 17.90
C PHE A 498 11.63 2.04 17.21
N ASN A 499 11.12 2.15 15.99
CA ASN A 499 10.65 0.98 15.25
C ASN A 499 11.79 0.06 14.82
N VAL A 500 12.91 0.61 14.31
CA VAL A 500 14.07 -0.21 13.91
C VAL A 500 14.67 -0.94 15.11
N ILE A 501 14.89 -0.28 16.24
CA ILE A 501 15.40 -0.93 17.45
C ILE A 501 14.43 -2.02 17.90
N GLY A 502 13.12 -1.73 17.89
CA GLY A 502 12.09 -2.71 18.25
C GLY A 502 12.11 -3.95 17.35
N VAL A 503 12.19 -3.77 16.05
CA VAL A 503 12.22 -4.89 15.10
C VAL A 503 13.51 -5.71 15.22
N VAL A 504 14.65 -5.05 15.42
CA VAL A 504 15.94 -5.75 15.57
C VAL A 504 15.92 -6.75 16.74
N TRP A 505 15.50 -6.33 17.94
CA TRP A 505 15.45 -7.26 19.07
C TRP A 505 14.37 -8.33 18.91
N MET A 506 13.22 -7.98 18.28
CA MET A 506 12.15 -8.95 18.06
C MET A 506 12.54 -10.00 17.02
N VAL A 507 13.21 -9.65 15.94
CA VAL A 507 13.70 -10.61 14.93
C VAL A 507 14.64 -11.64 15.55
N LEU A 508 15.49 -11.21 16.50
CA LEU A 508 16.37 -12.12 17.21
C LEU A 508 15.61 -13.10 18.14
N LEU A 509 14.48 -12.68 18.66
CA LEU A 509 13.66 -13.45 19.60
C LEU A 509 12.42 -14.10 18.97
N ILE A 510 12.14 -13.88 17.69
CA ILE A 510 10.93 -14.35 17.01
C ILE A 510 10.66 -15.86 17.18
N PRO A 511 11.68 -16.76 17.12
CA PRO A 511 11.47 -18.18 17.30
C PRO A 511 10.93 -18.57 18.69
N PHE A 512 11.19 -17.74 19.69
CA PHE A 512 10.74 -17.97 21.07
C PHE A 512 9.44 -17.21 21.35
N VAL A 513 9.30 -16.00 20.83
CA VAL A 513 8.15 -15.13 21.10
C VAL A 513 6.89 -15.59 20.37
N LEU A 514 7.00 -16.07 19.14
CA LEU A 514 5.80 -16.50 18.40
C LEU A 514 5.07 -17.67 19.09
N PRO A 515 5.74 -18.78 19.45
CA PRO A 515 5.09 -19.86 20.18
C PRO A 515 4.52 -19.38 21.54
N PHE A 516 5.28 -18.57 22.28
CA PHE A 516 4.84 -18.01 23.56
C PHE A 516 3.56 -17.16 23.44
N VAL A 517 3.45 -16.33 22.40
CA VAL A 517 2.23 -15.54 22.15
C VAL A 517 1.06 -16.46 21.78
N VAL A 518 1.29 -17.47 20.95
CA VAL A 518 0.25 -18.44 20.56
C VAL A 518 -0.27 -19.18 21.81
N ASP A 519 0.61 -19.59 22.72
CA ASP A 519 0.24 -20.26 23.98
C ASP A 519 -0.60 -19.33 24.88
N ILE A 520 -0.21 -18.04 25.00
CA ILE A 520 -1.01 -17.04 25.74
C ILE A 520 -2.41 -16.91 25.14
N LEU A 521 -2.51 -16.78 23.81
CA LEU A 521 -3.79 -16.61 23.14
C LEU A 521 -4.71 -17.82 23.25
N ASN A 522 -4.14 -19.04 23.21
CA ASN A 522 -4.87 -20.28 23.49
C ASN A 522 -5.36 -20.33 24.95
N ASN A 523 -4.49 -20.01 25.92
CA ASN A 523 -4.84 -20.02 27.34
C ASN A 523 -5.92 -18.97 27.68
N LEU A 524 -5.94 -17.83 26.97
CA LEU A 524 -6.99 -16.80 27.09
C LEU A 524 -8.27 -17.16 26.32
N GLY A 525 -8.30 -18.25 25.57
CA GLY A 525 -9.45 -18.64 24.74
C GLY A 525 -9.71 -17.71 23.53
N VAL A 526 -8.73 -16.90 23.15
CA VAL A 526 -8.82 -16.00 22.00
C VAL A 526 -8.77 -16.79 20.68
N ILE A 527 -7.86 -17.75 20.61
CA ILE A 527 -7.74 -18.73 19.54
C ILE A 527 -7.88 -20.13 20.12
N ASN A 528 -8.13 -21.12 19.26
CA ASN A 528 -8.20 -22.52 19.69
C ASN A 528 -7.54 -23.39 18.60
N GLY A 529 -6.25 -23.67 18.78
CA GLY A 529 -5.44 -24.46 17.85
C GLY A 529 -4.06 -23.87 17.57
N ASN A 530 -3.41 -24.40 16.54
CA ASN A 530 -2.03 -24.08 16.18
C ASN A 530 -1.95 -23.35 14.82
N PRO A 531 -1.65 -22.03 14.77
CA PRO A 531 -1.56 -21.28 13.52
C PRO A 531 -0.32 -21.62 12.68
N PHE A 532 0.66 -22.37 13.21
CA PHE A 532 1.83 -22.83 12.47
C PHE A 532 1.53 -23.98 11.52
N GLU A 533 0.39 -24.66 11.70
CA GLU A 533 -0.03 -25.75 10.84
C GLU A 533 -0.70 -25.23 9.57
N ALA A 534 -0.35 -25.83 8.43
CA ALA A 534 -0.95 -25.51 7.13
C ALA A 534 -2.37 -26.09 6.95
N THR A 535 -3.05 -26.47 8.05
CA THR A 535 -4.42 -26.96 8.07
C THR A 535 -5.43 -25.83 7.85
N GLU A 536 -6.64 -26.17 7.43
CA GLU A 536 -7.74 -25.19 7.30
C GLU A 536 -8.00 -24.46 8.64
N GLN A 537 -7.98 -25.22 9.74
CA GLN A 537 -8.13 -24.65 11.08
C GLN A 537 -6.99 -23.69 11.45
N GLY A 538 -5.74 -24.06 11.17
CA GLY A 538 -4.57 -23.22 11.41
C GLY A 538 -4.66 -21.91 10.63
N ARG A 539 -5.02 -21.97 9.35
CA ARG A 539 -5.24 -20.77 8.49
C ARG A 539 -6.37 -19.89 9.00
N ALA A 540 -7.47 -20.45 9.46
CA ALA A 540 -8.63 -19.69 9.96
C ALA A 540 -8.30 -18.89 11.23
N ILE A 541 -7.42 -19.39 12.12
CA ILE A 541 -7.04 -18.71 13.36
C ILE A 541 -5.82 -17.81 13.22
N ALA A 542 -5.01 -17.97 12.16
CA ALA A 542 -3.78 -17.24 11.95
C ALA A 542 -3.96 -15.70 11.95
N PRO A 543 -5.02 -15.10 11.35
CA PRO A 543 -5.25 -13.66 11.44
C PRO A 543 -5.39 -13.15 12.86
N MET A 544 -6.10 -13.87 13.74
CA MET A 544 -6.24 -13.50 15.15
C MET A 544 -4.93 -13.68 15.93
N ALA A 545 -4.19 -14.73 15.64
CA ALA A 545 -2.87 -14.97 16.24
C ALA A 545 -1.87 -13.85 15.85
N LEU A 546 -1.91 -13.39 14.59
CA LEU A 546 -1.10 -12.26 14.11
C LEU A 546 -1.49 -10.93 14.75
N ALA A 547 -2.79 -10.66 14.93
CA ALA A 547 -3.25 -9.46 15.63
C ALA A 547 -2.76 -9.46 17.09
N GLY A 548 -2.79 -10.63 17.75
CA GLY A 548 -2.22 -10.85 19.08
C GLY A 548 -0.71 -10.62 19.12
N PHE A 549 0.03 -11.19 18.19
CA PHE A 549 1.48 -10.98 18.07
C PHE A 549 1.82 -9.49 17.82
N HIS A 550 1.10 -8.83 16.94
CA HIS A 550 1.29 -7.40 16.68
C HIS A 550 1.07 -6.55 17.93
N THR A 551 0.03 -6.87 18.72
CA THR A 551 -0.24 -6.19 20.00
C THR A 551 0.86 -6.47 21.02
N PHE A 552 1.24 -7.74 21.18
CA PHE A 552 2.31 -8.13 22.09
C PHE A 552 3.61 -7.42 21.76
N PHE A 553 4.02 -7.42 20.47
CA PHE A 553 5.23 -6.75 20.01
C PHE A 553 5.22 -5.26 20.35
N ASN A 554 4.18 -4.53 19.96
CA ASN A 554 4.13 -3.09 20.17
C ASN A 554 4.07 -2.72 21.65
N LEU A 555 3.32 -3.48 22.46
CA LEU A 555 3.26 -3.27 23.90
C LEU A 555 4.60 -3.56 24.58
N ALA A 556 5.22 -4.70 24.27
CA ALA A 556 6.54 -5.08 24.79
C ALA A 556 7.61 -4.07 24.39
N ASN A 557 7.60 -3.61 23.12
CA ASN A 557 8.55 -2.62 22.62
C ASN A 557 8.41 -1.29 23.36
N VAL A 558 7.18 -0.82 23.60
CA VAL A 558 6.93 0.41 24.38
C VAL A 558 7.38 0.24 25.83
N LEU A 559 7.01 -0.86 26.49
CA LEU A 559 7.41 -1.12 27.90
C LEU A 559 8.94 -1.20 28.06
N LEU A 560 9.63 -1.78 27.08
CA LEU A 560 11.09 -1.86 27.06
C LEU A 560 11.73 -0.49 26.78
N LEU A 561 11.29 0.22 25.73
CA LEU A 561 12.00 1.39 25.24
C LEU A 561 11.56 2.72 25.85
N ILE A 562 10.45 2.78 26.58
CA ILE A 562 9.98 4.01 27.25
C ILE A 562 11.00 4.58 28.23
N TRP A 563 11.79 3.71 28.87
CA TRP A 563 12.86 4.09 29.80
C TRP A 563 14.07 4.68 29.07
N PHE A 564 14.30 4.28 27.81
CA PHE A 564 15.41 4.70 26.95
C PHE A 564 15.06 5.86 26.02
N VAL A 565 13.91 6.51 26.17
CA VAL A 565 13.51 7.67 25.36
C VAL A 565 14.58 8.77 25.34
N PRO A 566 15.23 9.17 26.46
CA PRO A 566 16.29 10.18 26.39
C PRO A 566 17.47 9.76 25.51
N GLN A 567 17.84 8.48 25.53
CA GLN A 567 18.93 7.94 24.71
C GLN A 567 18.54 7.94 23.22
N ILE A 568 17.31 7.55 22.88
CA ILE A 568 16.77 7.58 21.50
C ILE A 568 16.74 9.04 20.98
N VAL A 569 16.28 9.97 21.81
CA VAL A 569 16.30 11.43 21.50
C VAL A 569 17.72 11.91 21.23
N ASN A 570 18.69 11.54 22.07
CA ASN A 570 20.08 11.92 21.88
C ASN A 570 20.68 11.30 20.62
N MET A 571 20.31 10.07 20.27
CA MET A 571 20.69 9.45 18.98
C MET A 571 20.14 10.24 17.79
N ALA A 572 18.88 10.63 17.83
CA ALA A 572 18.26 11.45 16.79
C ALA A 572 18.92 12.84 16.65
N ILE A 573 19.26 13.48 17.78
CA ILE A 573 19.99 14.77 17.79
C ILE A 573 21.38 14.63 17.15
N ARG A 574 22.09 13.53 17.42
CA ARG A 574 23.41 13.26 16.82
C ARG A 574 23.34 13.01 15.32
N GLN A 575 22.25 12.35 14.84
CA GLN A 575 22.04 12.07 13.42
C GLN A 575 21.56 13.32 12.65
N VAL A 576 20.71 14.15 13.27
CA VAL A 576 20.14 15.36 12.67
C VAL A 576 20.75 16.57 13.35
N LYS A 577 21.87 17.07 12.78
CA LYS A 577 22.60 18.24 13.30
C LYS A 577 21.88 19.54 12.87
N SER A 578 21.86 20.56 13.76
CA SER A 578 21.45 21.90 13.41
C SER A 578 22.54 22.59 12.56
N LYS A 579 22.11 23.37 11.57
CA LYS A 579 23.00 24.20 10.76
C LYS A 579 23.23 25.61 11.34
N GLY A 580 22.77 25.87 12.60
CA GLY A 580 22.86 27.18 13.23
C GLY A 580 21.87 28.19 12.64
N ASP A 581 22.24 29.47 12.60
CA ASP A 581 21.36 30.58 12.16
C ASP A 581 20.87 30.46 10.69
N ALA A 582 21.48 29.55 9.89
CA ALA A 582 21.00 29.24 8.55
C ALA A 582 19.69 28.43 8.53
N ASP A 583 19.30 27.84 9.67
CA ASP A 583 17.98 27.19 9.82
C ASP A 583 16.85 28.21 10.13
N GLU A 584 17.19 29.50 10.42
CA GLU A 584 16.25 30.60 10.67
C GLU A 584 15.87 31.38 9.41
N GLU A 585 16.21 30.91 8.19
CA GLU A 585 15.61 31.51 6.98
C GLU A 585 14.08 31.45 7.09
N PHE A 586 13.47 32.66 6.87
CA PHE A 586 12.03 32.91 6.98
C PHE A 586 11.20 31.96 6.09
N LYS A 587 10.96 30.77 6.60
CA LYS A 587 10.01 29.79 6.09
C LYS A 587 8.86 29.69 7.07
N LEU A 588 7.67 29.39 6.58
CA LEU A 588 6.60 28.99 7.46
C LEU A 588 7.10 27.81 8.32
N ASP A 589 7.10 27.99 9.65
CA ASP A 589 7.64 26.98 10.56
C ASP A 589 6.57 25.98 10.97
N TYR A 590 5.31 26.39 10.98
CA TYR A 590 4.18 25.67 11.54
C TYR A 590 3.30 25.03 10.47
N ILE A 591 3.20 25.67 9.30
CA ILE A 591 2.44 25.18 8.17
C ILE A 591 3.36 24.34 7.28
N GLY A 592 3.18 23.02 7.30
CA GLY A 592 3.91 22.08 6.42
C GLY A 592 3.20 21.85 5.10
N THR A 593 3.92 21.38 4.06
CA THR A 593 3.34 20.88 2.80
C THR A 593 2.62 19.54 2.98
N GLY A 594 2.49 19.06 4.22
CA GLY A 594 1.75 17.85 4.58
C GLY A 594 0.28 17.99 4.24
N MET A 595 -0.32 16.92 3.75
CA MET A 595 -1.75 16.89 3.48
C MET A 595 -2.52 17.32 4.71
N VAL A 596 -3.41 18.30 4.54
CA VAL A 596 -4.41 18.73 5.52
C VAL A 596 -5.37 17.57 5.75
N GLU A 597 -5.00 16.62 6.62
CA GLU A 597 -5.84 15.45 6.88
C GLU A 597 -7.00 15.79 7.81
N THR A 598 -6.81 16.71 8.75
CA THR A 598 -7.83 17.15 9.72
C THR A 598 -7.90 18.66 9.79
N PRO A 599 -9.03 19.29 9.35
CA PRO A 599 -9.19 20.74 9.38
C PRO A 599 -8.96 21.39 10.74
N GLU A 600 -9.42 20.75 11.82
CA GLU A 600 -9.28 21.25 13.18
C GLU A 600 -7.82 21.34 13.66
N LEU A 601 -6.98 20.41 13.24
CA LEU A 601 -5.55 20.41 13.58
C LEU A 601 -4.77 21.39 12.71
N SER A 602 -5.14 21.49 11.45
CA SER A 602 -4.59 22.47 10.51
C SER A 602 -4.81 23.91 11.00
N LEU A 603 -5.93 24.19 11.68
CA LEU A 603 -6.18 25.48 12.31
C LEU A 603 -5.23 25.76 13.48
N LEU A 604 -4.79 24.78 14.25
CA LEU A 604 -3.80 24.99 15.32
C LEU A 604 -2.43 25.39 14.73
N GLU A 605 -2.04 24.77 13.62
CA GLU A 605 -0.82 25.12 12.89
C GLU A 605 -0.92 26.54 12.32
N ALA A 606 -2.01 26.86 11.63
CA ALA A 606 -2.24 28.19 11.08
C ALA A 606 -2.23 29.27 12.17
N ARG A 607 -2.89 29.04 13.32
CA ARG A 607 -2.90 29.98 14.45
C ARG A 607 -1.49 30.29 14.96
N LYS A 608 -0.60 29.29 15.01
CA LYS A 608 0.79 29.51 15.44
C LYS A 608 1.59 30.31 14.42
N GLU A 609 1.35 30.07 13.13
CA GLU A 609 2.00 30.84 12.08
C GLU A 609 1.51 32.30 12.10
N VAL A 610 0.20 32.54 12.28
CA VAL A 610 -0.36 33.87 12.45
C VAL A 610 0.22 34.60 13.69
N ALA A 611 0.38 33.89 14.82
CA ALA A 611 1.02 34.45 16.00
C ALA A 611 2.50 34.79 15.78
N LYS A 612 3.23 34.00 15.00
CA LYS A 612 4.60 34.28 14.56
C LYS A 612 4.64 35.46 13.62
N PHE A 613 3.69 35.55 12.70
CA PHE A 613 3.54 36.69 11.78
C PHE A 613 3.35 38.00 12.56
N GLY A 614 2.48 38.02 13.60
CA GLY A 614 2.33 39.17 14.48
C GLY A 614 3.64 39.60 15.18
N LYS A 615 4.52 38.63 15.56
CA LYS A 615 5.86 38.95 16.10
C LYS A 615 6.82 39.51 15.04
N ILE A 616 6.69 39.06 13.80
CA ILE A 616 7.52 39.60 12.69
C ILE A 616 7.16 41.06 12.44
N THR A 617 5.86 41.38 12.33
CA THR A 617 5.36 42.73 12.11
C THR A 617 5.69 43.67 13.27
N SER A 618 5.59 43.20 14.54
CA SER A 618 5.94 44.01 15.70
C SER A 618 7.40 44.48 15.72
N LYS A 619 8.35 43.70 15.20
CA LYS A 619 9.76 44.11 15.08
C LYS A 619 9.96 45.31 14.14
N MET A 620 9.08 45.48 13.14
CA MET A 620 9.20 46.57 12.18
C MET A 620 9.02 47.93 12.85
N ASN A 621 8.18 48.01 13.89
CA ASN A 621 8.05 49.26 14.70
C ASN A 621 9.40 49.73 15.24
N GLY A 622 10.16 48.81 15.84
CA GLY A 622 11.50 49.11 16.35
C GLY A 622 12.50 49.50 15.26
N PHE A 623 12.43 48.89 14.08
CA PHE A 623 13.32 49.24 12.97
C PHE A 623 13.01 50.65 12.39
N VAL A 624 11.73 51.00 12.21
CA VAL A 624 11.33 52.33 11.74
C VAL A 624 11.67 53.39 12.76
N ARG A 625 11.42 53.15 14.06
CA ARG A 625 11.83 54.02 15.15
C ARG A 625 13.34 54.26 15.17
N SER A 626 14.13 53.18 14.98
CA SER A 626 15.60 53.28 14.89
C SER A 626 16.05 54.04 13.65
N LEU A 627 15.43 53.82 12.50
CA LEU A 627 15.71 54.52 11.23
C LEU A 627 15.50 56.05 11.36
N MET A 628 14.45 56.45 12.11
CA MET A 628 14.14 57.83 12.35
C MET A 628 15.21 58.54 13.21
N THR A 629 15.81 57.84 14.20
CA THR A 629 16.73 58.41 15.22
C THR A 629 18.21 58.24 14.87
N GLU A 630 18.55 57.29 14.00
CA GLU A 630 19.93 56.97 13.63
C GLU A 630 20.60 58.15 12.88
N LYS A 631 21.91 58.33 13.07
CA LYS A 631 22.70 59.36 12.44
C LYS A 631 23.68 58.86 11.38
N ASP A 632 24.19 57.66 11.56
CA ASP A 632 25.11 57.04 10.60
C ASP A 632 24.39 56.60 9.32
N LYS A 633 24.82 57.14 8.19
CA LYS A 633 24.21 56.88 6.87
C LYS A 633 24.31 55.38 6.49
N LYS A 634 25.40 54.67 6.87
CA LYS A 634 25.55 53.24 6.54
C LYS A 634 24.60 52.41 7.37
N VAL A 635 24.36 52.77 8.62
CA VAL A 635 23.41 52.10 9.49
C VAL A 635 21.98 52.33 9.02
N LYS A 636 21.63 53.56 8.61
CA LYS A 636 20.33 53.89 8.01
C LYS A 636 20.03 53.08 6.78
N THR A 637 20.99 52.98 5.84
CA THR A 637 20.81 52.13 4.63
C THR A 637 20.59 50.66 4.99
N LYS A 638 21.30 50.14 6.00
CA LYS A 638 21.07 48.78 6.47
C LYS A 638 19.68 48.57 7.09
N LEU A 639 19.22 49.56 7.90
CA LEU A 639 17.88 49.53 8.48
C LEU A 639 16.78 49.61 7.42
N TYR A 640 16.93 50.52 6.44
CA TYR A 640 15.99 50.61 5.33
C TYR A 640 15.88 49.33 4.54
N ASN A 641 17.01 48.74 4.10
CA ASN A 641 17.02 47.47 3.39
C ASN A 641 16.45 46.33 4.26
N LYS A 642 16.61 46.40 5.58
CA LYS A 642 16.01 45.46 6.50
C LYS A 642 14.50 45.59 6.58
N ILE A 643 13.96 46.82 6.61
CA ILE A 643 12.51 47.07 6.61
C ILE A 643 11.91 46.59 5.30
N GLN A 644 12.54 46.90 4.15
CA GLN A 644 12.10 46.40 2.84
C GLN A 644 12.06 44.87 2.81
N LYS A 645 13.13 44.20 3.28
CA LYS A 645 13.16 42.72 3.35
C LYS A 645 12.04 42.17 4.25
N TYR A 646 11.69 42.87 5.33
CA TYR A 646 10.60 42.41 6.22
C TYR A 646 9.23 42.58 5.57
N GLU A 647 9.00 43.63 4.76
CA GLU A 647 7.78 43.80 3.98
C GLU A 647 7.65 42.70 2.92
N GLU A 648 8.71 42.38 2.14
CA GLU A 648 8.71 41.21 1.23
C GLU A 648 8.41 39.89 1.95
N ILE A 649 8.75 39.76 3.23
CA ILE A 649 8.43 38.60 4.08
C ILE A 649 6.97 38.65 4.49
N THR A 650 6.42 39.80 4.90
CA THR A 650 5.01 39.94 5.31
C THR A 650 4.08 39.56 4.16
N ASP A 651 4.33 40.05 2.94
CA ASP A 651 3.58 39.74 1.72
C ASP A 651 3.58 38.23 1.45
N ARG A 652 4.77 37.63 1.47
CA ARG A 652 4.88 36.19 1.20
C ARG A 652 4.16 35.35 2.28
N VAL A 653 4.30 35.71 3.55
CA VAL A 653 3.66 35.00 4.67
C VAL A 653 2.14 35.12 4.58
N GLU A 654 1.62 36.28 4.18
CA GLU A 654 0.18 36.48 3.94
C GLU A 654 -0.34 35.50 2.86
N ILE A 655 0.30 35.50 1.70
CA ILE A 655 -0.07 34.59 0.60
C ILE A 655 -0.05 33.13 1.04
N GLU A 656 1.03 32.70 1.69
CA GLU A 656 1.22 31.29 2.08
C GLU A 656 0.21 30.84 3.16
N ILE A 657 -0.10 31.71 4.15
CA ILE A 657 -1.12 31.40 5.17
C ILE A 657 -2.52 31.38 4.55
N THR A 658 -2.83 32.33 3.68
CA THR A 658 -4.15 32.44 3.02
C THR A 658 -4.39 31.24 2.10
N ASP A 659 -3.40 30.80 1.33
CA ASP A 659 -3.45 29.61 0.50
C ASP A 659 -3.68 28.34 1.34
N TYR A 660 -3.01 28.25 2.48
CA TYR A 660 -3.20 27.13 3.40
C TYR A 660 -4.62 27.11 3.98
N LEU A 661 -5.11 28.24 4.49
CA LEU A 661 -6.46 28.37 5.03
C LEU A 661 -7.53 28.10 3.97
N THR A 662 -7.31 28.48 2.73
CA THR A 662 -8.17 28.19 1.59
C THR A 662 -8.23 26.67 1.33
N LYS A 663 -7.10 25.97 1.39
CA LYS A 663 -7.05 24.49 1.28
C LYS A 663 -7.76 23.81 2.47
N VAL A 664 -7.68 24.36 3.66
CA VAL A 664 -8.42 23.88 4.83
C VAL A 664 -9.93 24.06 4.62
N SER A 665 -10.36 25.22 4.10
CA SER A 665 -11.78 25.53 3.88
C SER A 665 -12.40 24.80 2.68
N SER A 666 -11.60 24.29 1.75
CA SER A 666 -12.09 23.47 0.61
C SER A 666 -12.59 22.09 1.03
N LYS A 667 -12.30 21.67 2.25
CA LYS A 667 -12.83 20.43 2.85
C LYS A 667 -14.16 20.71 3.56
N GLU A 668 -14.92 19.65 3.84
CA GLU A 668 -16.08 19.73 4.72
C GLU A 668 -15.64 20.12 6.13
N ILE A 669 -15.92 21.35 6.53
CA ILE A 669 -15.58 21.91 7.84
C ILE A 669 -16.85 22.24 8.65
N SER A 670 -16.72 22.22 9.98
CA SER A 670 -17.81 22.66 10.86
C SER A 670 -18.03 24.18 10.77
N SER A 671 -19.22 24.67 11.17
CA SER A 671 -19.51 26.09 11.22
C SER A 671 -18.53 26.87 12.10
N ASP A 672 -18.14 26.31 13.26
CA ASP A 672 -17.13 26.89 14.17
C ASP A 672 -15.76 26.99 13.52
N THR A 673 -15.34 25.95 12.80
CA THR A 673 -14.08 25.92 12.03
C THR A 673 -14.09 26.96 10.93
N SER A 674 -15.20 27.15 10.22
CA SER A 674 -15.37 28.15 9.16
C SER A 674 -15.24 29.57 9.69
N ILE A 675 -15.79 29.88 10.87
CA ILE A 675 -15.65 31.19 11.53
C ILE A 675 -14.17 31.44 11.85
N LYS A 676 -13.47 30.49 12.45
CA LYS A 676 -12.05 30.61 12.79
C LYS A 676 -11.15 30.79 11.57
N VAL A 677 -11.43 30.12 10.46
CA VAL A 677 -10.72 30.33 9.18
C VAL A 677 -10.87 31.78 8.73
N ARG A 678 -12.10 32.32 8.73
CA ARG A 678 -12.36 33.70 8.32
C ARG A 678 -11.64 34.72 9.22
N SER A 679 -11.70 34.50 10.55
CA SER A 679 -10.97 35.33 11.50
C SER A 679 -9.47 35.35 11.22
N MET A 680 -8.87 34.17 10.97
CA MET A 680 -7.43 34.06 10.68
C MET A 680 -7.05 34.76 9.36
N VAL A 681 -7.87 34.64 8.31
CA VAL A 681 -7.64 35.35 7.05
C VAL A 681 -7.69 36.87 7.26
N SER A 682 -8.69 37.37 8.02
CA SER A 682 -8.77 38.81 8.35
C SER A 682 -7.55 39.28 9.12
N ILE A 683 -7.12 38.53 10.14
CA ILE A 683 -5.92 38.84 10.92
C ILE A 683 -4.68 38.89 10.02
N THR A 684 -4.53 37.92 9.12
CA THR A 684 -3.39 37.82 8.21
C THR A 684 -3.30 39.06 7.28
N ASN A 685 -4.43 39.53 6.75
CA ASN A 685 -4.51 40.73 5.93
C ASN A 685 -4.18 41.99 6.74
N ASP A 686 -4.66 42.12 7.99
CA ASP A 686 -4.33 43.27 8.84
C ASP A 686 -2.84 43.31 9.21
N LEU A 687 -2.19 42.14 9.43
CA LEU A 687 -0.76 42.06 9.71
C LEU A 687 0.10 42.44 8.50
N GLU A 688 -0.28 42.08 7.28
CA GLU A 688 0.38 42.50 6.05
C GLU A 688 0.24 44.04 5.87
N ARG A 689 -0.97 44.62 6.04
CA ARG A 689 -1.18 46.08 5.97
C ARG A 689 -0.33 46.84 6.97
N ILE A 690 -0.09 46.30 8.16
CA ILE A 690 0.85 46.87 9.11
C ILE A 690 2.27 46.94 8.53
N GLY A 691 2.71 45.84 7.88
CA GLY A 691 4.00 45.76 7.19
C GLY A 691 4.14 46.83 6.12
N ASP A 692 3.13 46.98 5.29
CA ASP A 692 3.03 48.00 4.24
C ASP A 692 3.13 49.39 4.80
N VAL A 693 2.36 49.73 5.85
CA VAL A 693 2.38 51.04 6.48
C VAL A 693 3.80 51.36 7.00
N PHE A 694 4.49 50.42 7.65
CA PHE A 694 5.86 50.64 8.11
C PHE A 694 6.84 50.85 6.96
N TYR A 695 6.68 50.12 5.85
CA TYR A 695 7.52 50.35 4.66
C TYR A 695 7.28 51.75 4.02
N GLN A 696 6.02 52.20 3.94
CA GLN A 696 5.68 53.55 3.47
C GLN A 696 6.26 54.64 4.41
N MET A 697 6.26 54.39 5.76
CA MET A 697 6.90 55.26 6.70
C MET A 697 8.42 55.31 6.48
N ALA A 698 9.07 54.21 6.22
CA ALA A 698 10.51 54.18 5.92
C ALA A 698 10.84 54.97 4.65
N LYS A 699 10.02 54.86 3.59
CA LYS A 699 10.14 55.70 2.38
C LYS A 699 9.99 57.21 2.70
N SER A 700 9.03 57.55 3.57
CA SER A 700 8.82 58.93 4.00
C SER A 700 10.03 59.50 4.81
N ILE A 701 10.67 58.67 5.63
CA ILE A 701 11.88 59.01 6.37
C ILE A 701 13.09 59.14 5.41
N GLU A 702 13.24 58.24 4.44
CA GLU A 702 14.28 58.33 3.42
C GLU A 702 14.17 59.65 2.60
N ARG A 703 12.95 59.95 2.12
CA ARG A 703 12.67 61.20 1.41
C ARG A 703 12.98 62.43 2.26
N LYS A 704 12.68 62.43 3.58
CA LYS A 704 13.03 63.48 4.54
C LYS A 704 14.54 63.73 4.57
N GLU A 705 15.34 62.68 4.52
CA GLU A 705 16.81 62.78 4.50
C GLU A 705 17.33 63.31 3.15
N GLU A 706 16.78 62.86 2.02
CA GLU A 706 17.16 63.33 0.67
C GLU A 706 16.87 64.79 0.50
N GLU A 707 15.71 65.22 0.96
CA GLU A 707 15.29 66.64 0.91
C GLU A 707 15.92 67.51 2.02
N LYS A 708 16.79 66.92 2.90
CA LYS A 708 17.45 67.61 4.04
C LYS A 708 16.45 68.30 4.98
N ILE A 709 15.34 67.65 5.26
CA ILE A 709 14.30 68.15 6.16
C ILE A 709 14.59 67.69 7.57
N TRP A 710 14.48 68.62 8.56
CA TRP A 710 14.76 68.28 9.97
C TRP A 710 13.49 68.49 10.79
N PHE A 711 13.30 67.55 11.75
CA PHE A 711 12.27 67.68 12.76
C PHE A 711 12.80 68.45 13.97
N THR A 712 11.94 69.23 14.60
CA THR A 712 12.24 69.90 15.88
C THR A 712 12.46 68.86 16.98
N PRO A 713 13.13 69.17 18.09
CA PRO A 713 13.25 68.27 19.24
C PRO A 713 11.91 67.78 19.77
N GLU A 714 10.90 68.68 19.75
CA GLU A 714 9.55 68.37 20.20
C GLU A 714 8.84 67.38 19.27
N GLN A 715 8.90 67.56 17.94
CA GLN A 715 8.35 66.62 16.95
C GLN A 715 8.95 65.20 17.15
N ARG A 716 10.26 65.10 17.35
CA ARG A 716 10.96 63.86 17.60
C ARG A 716 10.50 63.17 18.87
N LEU A 717 10.40 63.96 20.01
CA LEU A 717 9.96 63.43 21.28
C LEU A 717 8.55 62.85 21.23
N ARG A 718 7.65 63.59 20.55
CA ARG A 718 6.26 63.20 20.43
C ARG A 718 6.05 61.97 19.50
N LEU A 719 6.76 61.90 18.39
CA LEU A 719 6.75 60.69 17.55
C LEU A 719 7.30 59.50 18.32
N ASP A 720 8.38 59.65 19.12
CA ASP A 720 8.91 58.59 19.97
C ASP A 720 7.86 58.13 21.01
N GLY A 721 7.08 59.06 21.58
CA GLY A 721 5.96 58.72 22.44
C GLY A 721 4.90 57.87 21.72
N MET A 722 4.56 58.22 20.47
CA MET A 722 3.60 57.42 19.71
C MET A 722 4.13 56.03 19.33
N PHE A 723 5.41 55.90 18.93
CA PHE A 723 6.06 54.63 18.73
C PHE A 723 6.01 53.71 19.97
N LYS A 724 6.13 54.29 21.18
CA LYS A 724 6.01 53.55 22.46
C LYS A 724 4.59 53.01 22.68
N LEU A 725 3.56 53.84 22.39
CA LEU A 725 2.18 53.39 22.49
C LEU A 725 1.88 52.24 21.52
N ILE A 726 2.46 52.29 20.30
CA ILE A 726 2.35 51.19 19.32
C ILE A 726 3.09 49.93 19.81
N ASP A 727 4.28 50.08 20.47
CA ASP A 727 4.98 48.95 21.10
C ASP A 727 4.08 48.26 22.13
N GLU A 728 3.43 49.01 23.02
CA GLU A 728 2.49 48.47 24.03
C GLU A 728 1.26 47.82 23.39
N ALA A 729 0.71 48.41 22.30
CA ALA A 729 -0.38 47.81 21.55
C ALA A 729 0.04 46.47 20.91
N PHE A 730 1.26 46.37 20.37
CA PHE A 730 1.79 45.11 19.85
C PHE A 730 1.98 44.05 20.93
N GLU A 731 2.36 44.41 22.16
CA GLU A 731 2.45 43.48 23.29
C GLU A 731 1.07 42.86 23.59
N ILE A 732 0.03 43.70 23.68
CA ILE A 732 -1.36 43.26 23.88
C ILE A 732 -1.83 42.33 22.74
N MET A 733 -1.62 42.76 21.51
CA MET A 733 -1.99 41.96 20.30
C MET A 733 -1.26 40.61 20.29
N THR A 734 0.04 40.61 20.58
CA THR A 734 0.84 39.38 20.61
C THR A 734 0.38 38.44 21.72
N HIS A 735 -0.02 38.96 22.87
CA HIS A 735 -0.63 38.18 23.94
C HIS A 735 -1.97 37.58 23.46
N ASN A 736 -2.83 38.34 22.83
CA ASN A 736 -4.12 37.93 22.33
C ASN A 736 -4.00 36.83 21.23
N LEU A 737 -3.05 36.96 20.32
CA LEU A 737 -2.77 35.98 19.26
C LEU A 737 -2.38 34.59 19.82
N ASN A 738 -1.73 34.56 20.98
CA ASN A 738 -1.35 33.32 21.67
C ASN A 738 -2.47 32.77 22.54
N SER A 739 -3.52 33.54 22.85
CA SER A 739 -4.65 33.14 23.69
C SER A 739 -5.72 32.37 22.87
N ASP A 740 -6.67 31.68 23.53
CA ASP A 740 -7.73 30.96 22.82
C ASP A 740 -8.72 31.93 22.16
N TYR A 741 -8.97 31.78 20.87
CA TYR A 741 -9.89 32.62 20.08
C TYR A 741 -11.33 32.52 20.63
N GLY A 742 -11.95 33.67 20.81
CA GLY A 742 -13.28 33.81 21.43
C GLY A 742 -13.29 33.96 22.95
N SER A 743 -12.14 33.79 23.63
CA SER A 743 -12.02 33.97 25.10
C SER A 743 -11.28 35.25 25.52
N VAL A 744 -10.83 36.04 24.53
CA VAL A 744 -10.00 37.24 24.76
C VAL A 744 -10.87 38.42 25.19
N SER A 745 -10.46 39.10 26.26
CA SER A 745 -11.07 40.40 26.67
C SER A 745 -10.52 41.54 25.84
N MET A 746 -11.41 42.37 25.26
CA MET A 746 -11.06 43.53 24.46
C MET A 746 -10.69 44.76 25.27
N ASN A 747 -10.88 44.74 26.59
CA ASN A 747 -10.74 45.96 27.42
C ASN A 747 -9.37 46.62 27.27
N ALA A 748 -8.27 45.87 27.43
CA ALA A 748 -6.91 46.42 27.31
C ALA A 748 -6.60 46.93 25.87
N ALA A 749 -7.10 46.23 24.85
CA ALA A 749 -6.92 46.66 23.47
C ALA A 749 -7.69 47.96 23.16
N ASN A 750 -8.93 48.05 23.57
CA ASN A 750 -9.75 49.27 23.40
C ASN A 750 -9.20 50.45 24.18
N GLU A 751 -8.70 50.28 25.42
CA GLU A 751 -8.05 51.29 26.19
C GLU A 751 -6.81 51.85 25.46
N LYS A 752 -5.96 50.94 24.94
CA LYS A 752 -4.75 51.37 24.22
C LYS A 752 -5.05 52.06 22.90
N GLU A 753 -6.05 51.61 22.15
CA GLU A 753 -6.55 52.29 20.95
C GLU A 753 -7.01 53.75 21.29
N ALA A 754 -7.81 53.90 22.39
CA ALA A 754 -8.26 55.21 22.82
C ALA A 754 -7.09 56.13 23.22
N GLU A 755 -5.97 55.60 23.72
CA GLU A 755 -4.76 56.36 24.02
C GLU A 755 -4.05 56.77 22.74
N ILE A 756 -3.92 55.87 21.74
CA ILE A 756 -3.32 56.17 20.45
C ILE A 756 -4.13 57.27 19.74
N ASN A 757 -5.47 57.13 19.71
CA ASN A 757 -6.36 58.11 19.10
C ASN A 757 -6.25 59.52 19.75
N ARG A 758 -6.22 59.58 21.10
CA ARG A 758 -6.00 60.82 21.83
C ARG A 758 -4.66 61.45 21.47
N MET A 759 -3.58 60.66 21.47
CA MET A 759 -2.24 61.13 21.14
C MET A 759 -2.20 61.66 19.69
N ARG A 760 -2.84 60.98 18.71
CA ARG A 760 -2.96 61.46 17.34
C ARG A 760 -3.71 62.80 17.26
N ASP A 761 -4.83 62.96 17.96
CA ASP A 761 -5.61 64.19 17.96
C ASP A 761 -4.82 65.38 18.58
N ASP A 762 -4.09 65.14 19.66
CA ASP A 762 -3.19 66.10 20.27
C ASP A 762 -2.06 66.52 19.30
N LEU A 763 -1.44 65.54 18.62
CA LEU A 763 -0.40 65.81 17.63
C LEU A 763 -0.94 66.55 16.44
N LYS A 764 -2.13 66.26 15.98
CA LYS A 764 -2.79 66.95 14.87
C LYS A 764 -3.12 68.38 15.24
N LYS A 765 -3.67 68.67 16.44
CA LYS A 765 -3.98 70.03 16.93
C LYS A 765 -2.70 70.87 17.02
N MET A 766 -1.67 70.38 17.67
CA MET A 766 -0.39 71.09 17.81
C MET A 766 0.30 71.28 16.44
N HIS A 767 0.15 70.32 15.51
CA HIS A 767 0.67 70.41 14.18
C HIS A 767 0.08 71.67 13.45
N PHE A 768 -1.23 71.85 13.55
CA PHE A 768 -1.89 73.00 12.94
C PHE A 768 -1.48 74.31 13.62
N GLU A 769 -1.44 74.37 14.96
CA GLU A 769 -0.98 75.56 15.72
C GLU A 769 0.45 75.93 15.36
N ASN A 770 1.37 74.98 15.25
CA ASN A 770 2.75 75.22 14.87
C ASN A 770 2.96 75.63 13.39
N LEU A 771 2.04 75.17 12.48
CA LEU A 771 2.04 75.61 11.11
C LEU A 771 1.57 77.09 10.99
N GLU A 772 0.54 77.46 11.73
CA GLU A 772 0.04 78.89 11.80
C GLU A 772 1.07 79.83 12.39
N SER A 773 1.78 79.44 13.44
CA SER A 773 2.83 80.20 14.08
C SER A 773 4.15 80.24 13.28
N LYS A 774 4.28 79.49 12.19
CA LYS A 774 5.48 79.29 11.36
C LYS A 774 6.68 78.72 12.14
N ASP A 775 6.49 77.97 13.19
CA ASP A 775 7.54 77.42 14.01
C ASP A 775 8.35 76.32 13.29
N TYR A 776 7.81 75.75 12.21
CA TYR A 776 8.53 74.83 11.33
C TYR A 776 8.06 74.86 9.87
N ASN A 777 8.91 74.38 8.93
CA ASN A 777 8.66 74.39 7.50
C ASN A 777 7.47 73.47 7.15
N VAL A 778 6.62 74.00 6.19
CA VAL A 778 5.47 73.20 5.69
C VAL A 778 5.84 71.82 5.23
N LYS A 779 6.98 71.63 4.53
CA LYS A 779 7.46 70.32 4.12
C LYS A 779 7.74 69.35 5.30
N SER A 780 8.37 69.91 6.37
CA SER A 780 8.57 69.19 7.63
C SER A 780 7.24 68.77 8.24
N GLY A 781 6.28 69.73 8.24
CA GLY A 781 4.94 69.48 8.75
C GLY A 781 4.20 68.38 8.00
N MET A 782 4.30 68.38 6.66
CA MET A 782 3.67 67.33 5.84
C MET A 782 4.21 65.91 6.16
N ILE A 783 5.53 65.74 6.24
CA ILE A 783 6.14 64.42 6.57
C ILE A 783 5.82 64.04 8.00
N TYR A 784 5.84 65.03 8.93
CA TYR A 784 5.47 64.77 10.32
C TYR A 784 4.04 64.27 10.47
N ASN A 785 3.08 64.94 9.78
CA ASN A 785 1.69 64.52 9.74
C ASN A 785 1.54 63.10 9.17
N ASN A 786 2.22 62.81 8.05
CA ASN A 786 2.17 61.47 7.46
C ASN A 786 2.66 60.40 8.42
N LEU A 787 3.72 60.63 9.20
CA LEU A 787 4.26 59.66 10.13
C LEU A 787 3.33 59.38 11.31
N PHE A 788 2.79 60.40 12.00
CA PHE A 788 1.88 60.14 13.11
C PHE A 788 0.52 59.58 12.68
N SER A 789 -0.01 59.94 11.49
CA SER A 789 -1.20 59.36 10.91
C SER A 789 -0.97 57.91 10.46
N SER A 790 0.24 57.59 10.00
CA SER A 790 0.62 56.20 9.70
C SER A 790 0.71 55.34 10.95
N LEU A 791 1.25 55.88 12.06
CA LEU A 791 1.28 55.18 13.33
C LEU A 791 -0.13 54.89 13.89
N GLU A 792 -1.06 55.83 13.75
CA GLU A 792 -2.46 55.60 14.13
C GLU A 792 -3.08 54.50 13.28
N ARG A 793 -2.88 54.49 11.94
CA ARG A 793 -3.36 53.42 11.08
C ARG A 793 -2.80 52.05 11.48
N VAL A 794 -1.53 51.99 11.93
CA VAL A 794 -0.98 50.78 12.51
C VAL A 794 -1.79 50.37 13.76
N GLY A 795 -2.13 51.31 14.64
CA GLY A 795 -2.99 51.10 15.80
C GLY A 795 -4.36 50.53 15.43
N ASP A 796 -5.01 51.11 14.39
CA ASP A 796 -6.29 50.62 13.87
C ASP A 796 -6.21 49.18 13.38
N HIS A 797 -5.15 48.78 12.66
CA HIS A 797 -4.97 47.39 12.25
C HIS A 797 -4.65 46.48 13.42
N ILE A 798 -3.94 46.93 14.45
CA ILE A 798 -3.69 46.15 15.68
C ILE A 798 -4.99 45.83 16.44
N ILE A 799 -5.92 46.82 16.53
CA ILE A 799 -7.21 46.59 17.17
C ILE A 799 -8.09 45.62 16.35
N ASN A 800 -8.13 45.77 15.01
CA ASN A 800 -8.84 44.85 14.12
C ASN A 800 -8.38 43.38 14.32
N VAL A 801 -7.07 43.18 14.46
CA VAL A 801 -6.52 41.83 14.81
C VAL A 801 -7.11 41.32 16.12
N SER A 802 -7.18 42.15 17.15
CA SER A 802 -7.74 41.76 18.46
C SER A 802 -9.26 41.50 18.39
N GLU A 803 -9.99 42.28 17.61
CA GLU A 803 -11.43 42.07 17.36
C GLU A 803 -11.70 40.78 16.64
N ALA A 804 -10.92 40.47 15.60
CA ALA A 804 -11.01 39.22 14.86
C ALA A 804 -10.75 37.99 15.77
N ILE A 805 -9.81 38.11 16.72
CA ILE A 805 -9.56 37.04 17.70
C ILE A 805 -10.74 36.86 18.66
N SER A 806 -11.40 37.98 19.07
CA SER A 806 -12.54 37.95 19.97
C SER A 806 -13.82 37.37 19.37
N GLY A 807 -13.89 37.22 18.02
CA GLY A 807 -15.06 36.75 17.28
C GLY A 807 -16.13 37.84 17.04
N LYS A 808 -15.74 39.09 17.05
CA LYS A 808 -16.63 40.25 16.77
C LYS A 808 -16.70 40.63 15.28
N ILE A 809 -16.28 39.74 14.38
CA ILE A 809 -16.37 39.93 12.92
C ILE A 809 -17.73 39.52 12.44
#